data_b3da55aed2ae7324f0ea77704d410b18
#
_entry.id   b3da55aed2ae7324f0ea77704d410b18
#
_cell.length_a   1.000
_cell.length_b   1.000
_cell.length_c   1.000
_cell.angle_alpha   90.00
_cell.angle_beta   90.00
_cell.angle_gamma   90.00
#
_symmetry.space_group_name_H-M   'P 1'
#
loop_
_entity.id
_entity.type
_entity.pdbx_description
1 polymer ?
#
loop_
_entity_poly.entity_id
_entity_poly.type
_entity_poly.pdbx_seq_one_letter_code
_entity_poly.pdbx_strand_id
1 'polypeptide(L)'
;MTTDRALRVERTHRQISRRRALQSIGAQAAAVPLFHWWSSSTILAAEELEPLNRFPRMVHEYFVRQVRESGERHIHKLNQLQSKTDAEAYVRDAQSRIRQAFGPEPERTPLNARVTGTVERDTYRIENVIFDSRPGFPVTANLYIPKGLTGPLPAVVGTCGHSTNGKAAVAYQSFAQGLARQGYMCLIYDPIGQGERLQYVKDDLSPKIGVGVAEYLHAGNQQFLVGEFFGMWRAWDGIRALDYLLTRPEVDPARVGVTGNSGGGTMTTWLCGVEPRWSMAAPCCFVTTFRRNMENELPQDTEQCPPRALALDLDHADFLAAMAPKPVIILAKERDYFDVRGSEETYERLRRLYRLLDAEDNVALFYGPTGHGYSQENREAMYSWFNRATGTSASDGDRTFDGVLRATAEVKFTAEPEITVEKDETLWCMAQGQVAAAENTRTVFDFTREKSKQFASARQGLRGAKLRQAVTDVLKLPKNRGGVPDYRNWRYLGSRGYPTKHAVSYTVETEPGIQAIVYRLTTEVWHSRPPRTGQRAILYVSHLSSDDELRDEPLIREVMQAEPDSPVFACDVRGIGESLPDTCNPGSFHSPYGNDYFYAIHSLMLDRPYLGQKTFDVLRVLDWLASVGHTDIHLVGRGWGALAATFAAVMSDQVKQITLKNSLTSYAEIAESEYYNWPLSTLLPNVLAHFDLPDCFAELNAKNLHRIDSRGAEASGE
;
A
#
# COMPACT_ATOMS: atom_id res chain seq x y z
N MET A 1 -20.71 34.04 29.05
CA MET A 1 -19.48 34.69 29.53
C MET A 1 -18.39 33.65 29.41
N THR A 2 -17.61 33.82 28.34
CA THR A 2 -16.15 33.80 28.21
C THR A 2 -15.47 32.52 28.65
N THR A 3 -14.71 31.84 27.83
CA THR A 3 -13.61 32.32 26.98
C THR A 3 -13.21 31.32 25.92
N ASP A 4 -13.17 31.82 24.72
CA ASP A 4 -12.45 31.39 23.56
C ASP A 4 -10.93 31.39 23.81
N ARG A 5 -10.21 30.31 23.45
CA ARG A 5 -8.79 30.36 23.12
C ARG A 5 -8.45 29.29 22.05
N ALA A 6 -8.69 29.68 20.82
CA ALA A 6 -8.21 28.97 19.64
C ALA A 6 -6.69 29.09 19.51
N LEU A 7 -6.01 27.99 19.34
CA LEU A 7 -4.62 27.92 18.91
C LEU A 7 -4.51 28.34 17.45
N ARG A 8 -3.94 29.52 17.20
CA ARG A 8 -3.46 29.95 15.88
C ARG A 8 -2.14 29.22 15.57
N VAL A 9 -2.18 28.37 14.56
CA VAL A 9 -0.97 27.96 13.85
C VAL A 9 -0.81 28.93 12.68
N GLU A 10 0.20 29.77 12.74
CA GLU A 10 0.57 30.69 11.65
C GLU A 10 1.18 29.88 10.48
N ARG A 11 0.45 29.83 9.40
CA ARG A 11 0.99 29.48 8.07
C ARG A 11 1.54 30.73 7.43
N THR A 12 2.85 30.88 7.37
CA THR A 12 3.50 31.90 6.53
C THR A 12 3.54 31.40 5.09
N HIS A 13 2.51 31.72 4.30
CA HIS A 13 2.58 31.68 2.86
C HIS A 13 3.26 32.96 2.34
N ARG A 14 4.49 32.84 1.87
CA ARG A 14 5.09 33.88 1.02
C ARG A 14 4.54 33.73 -0.39
N GLN A 15 3.47 34.43 -0.71
CA GLN A 15 3.11 34.77 -2.09
C GLN A 15 3.99 35.95 -2.54
N ILE A 16 4.95 35.68 -3.43
CA ILE A 16 5.65 36.75 -4.16
C ILE A 16 4.74 37.17 -5.32
N SER A 17 4.09 38.32 -5.20
CA SER A 17 3.24 38.85 -6.25
C SER A 17 4.11 39.40 -7.38
N ARG A 18 3.75 39.06 -8.64
CA ARG A 18 4.36 39.54 -9.90
C ARG A 18 4.33 41.08 -10.10
N ARG A 19 3.84 41.85 -9.17
CA ARG A 19 3.76 43.33 -9.25
C ARG A 19 4.97 44.08 -8.70
N ARG A 20 5.96 43.43 -8.07
CA ARG A 20 7.18 44.09 -7.54
C ARG A 20 8.40 44.02 -8.46
N ALA A 21 8.33 43.34 -9.59
CA ALA A 21 9.45 43.20 -10.53
C ALA A 21 9.52 44.28 -11.61
N LEU A 22 8.60 45.25 -11.64
CA LEU A 22 8.53 46.27 -12.72
C LEU A 22 8.69 47.74 -12.26
N GLN A 23 9.20 47.98 -11.05
CA GLN A 23 9.37 49.35 -10.55
C GLN A 23 10.79 49.75 -10.14
N SER A 24 11.83 49.13 -10.68
CA SER A 24 13.21 49.57 -10.41
C SER A 24 14.08 49.66 -11.68
N ILE A 25 13.55 50.34 -12.69
CA ILE A 25 14.37 50.89 -13.80
C ILE A 25 13.98 52.34 -13.95
N GLY A 26 14.79 53.25 -13.50
CA GLY A 26 14.67 54.70 -13.78
C GLY A 26 15.48 55.58 -12.84
N ALA A 27 16.61 56.07 -13.35
CA ALA A 27 17.35 57.30 -12.97
C ALA A 27 18.04 57.38 -11.60
N GLN A 28 19.27 57.69 -11.40
CA GLN A 28 20.15 58.69 -12.01
C GLN A 28 21.55 58.62 -11.37
N ALA A 29 22.51 59.13 -12.08
CA ALA A 29 23.92 59.20 -11.85
C ALA A 29 24.39 60.07 -10.68
N ALA A 30 25.69 59.85 -10.33
CA ALA A 30 26.64 60.74 -9.70
C ALA A 30 26.66 60.86 -8.17
N ALA A 31 27.64 60.22 -7.56
CA ALA A 31 28.70 60.83 -6.76
C ALA A 31 29.58 59.75 -6.08
N VAL A 32 30.84 59.73 -6.42
CA VAL A 32 31.92 59.02 -5.69
C VAL A 32 32.27 59.85 -4.46
N PRO A 33 32.47 59.23 -3.31
CA PRO A 33 33.77 59.34 -2.69
C PRO A 33 34.36 58.00 -2.16
N LEU A 34 35.65 57.98 -2.20
CA LEU A 34 36.68 57.05 -1.89
C LEU A 34 36.66 56.48 -0.44
N PHE A 35 37.13 55.22 -0.38
CA PHE A 35 37.83 54.55 0.71
C PHE A 35 37.08 54.14 2.00
N HIS A 36 36.93 52.82 2.19
CA HIS A 36 37.75 52.11 3.19
C HIS A 36 37.68 50.60 2.90
N TRP A 37 38.81 50.01 2.58
CA TRP A 37 39.01 48.57 2.57
C TRP A 37 38.92 48.02 3.98
N TRP A 38 37.86 47.33 4.28
CA TRP A 38 37.86 46.30 5.30
C TRP A 38 37.45 45.00 4.61
N SER A 39 38.43 44.13 4.45
CA SER A 39 38.29 42.76 4.06
C SER A 39 37.53 41.99 5.16
N SER A 40 36.23 42.00 5.10
CA SER A 40 35.39 40.99 5.72
C SER A 40 35.36 39.83 4.75
N SER A 41 36.20 38.82 4.99
CA SER A 41 36.08 37.50 4.39
C SER A 41 34.78 36.90 4.96
N THR A 42 33.63 37.26 4.39
CA THR A 42 32.46 36.43 4.46
C THR A 42 32.82 35.14 3.71
N ILE A 43 33.12 34.10 4.46
CA ILE A 43 33.04 32.74 3.97
C ILE A 43 31.56 32.61 3.59
N LEU A 44 31.24 32.80 2.28
CA LEU A 44 30.00 32.33 1.70
C LEU A 44 30.03 30.83 1.94
N ALA A 45 29.21 30.35 2.88
CA ALA A 45 28.90 28.94 2.95
C ALA A 45 28.52 28.55 1.50
N ALA A 46 29.20 27.57 0.93
CA ALA A 46 28.84 27.05 -0.38
C ALA A 46 27.37 26.68 -0.29
N GLU A 47 26.54 27.29 -1.10
CA GLU A 47 25.12 26.95 -1.20
C GLU A 47 25.10 25.47 -1.58
N GLU A 48 24.54 24.64 -0.70
CA GLU A 48 24.40 23.19 -0.93
C GLU A 48 23.54 23.00 -2.20
N LEU A 49 24.12 22.39 -3.22
CA LEU A 49 23.45 22.22 -4.50
C LEU A 49 22.35 21.18 -4.37
N GLU A 50 21.10 21.59 -4.49
CA GLU A 50 19.96 20.65 -4.53
C GLU A 50 20.16 19.61 -5.64
N PRO A 51 19.81 18.32 -5.36
CA PRO A 51 19.82 17.27 -6.37
C PRO A 51 18.91 17.60 -7.56
N LEU A 52 19.31 17.21 -8.76
CA LEU A 52 18.48 17.41 -9.94
C LEU A 52 17.26 16.48 -9.91
N ASN A 53 16.07 17.03 -10.20
CA ASN A 53 14.83 16.30 -10.39
C ASN A 53 14.05 16.87 -11.57
N ARG A 54 14.32 16.36 -12.79
CA ARG A 54 13.76 16.90 -14.03
C ARG A 54 12.54 16.14 -14.56
N PHE A 55 12.25 14.97 -14.03
CA PHE A 55 11.15 14.09 -14.46
C PHE A 55 10.22 13.65 -13.31
N PRO A 56 9.77 14.58 -12.44
CA PRO A 56 9.07 14.21 -11.21
C PRO A 56 7.70 13.56 -11.43
N ARG A 57 7.10 13.70 -12.63
CA ARG A 57 5.81 13.09 -12.98
C ARG A 57 5.91 11.79 -13.77
N MET A 58 7.11 11.42 -14.22
CA MET A 58 7.30 10.29 -15.14
C MET A 58 6.76 8.97 -14.58
N VAL A 59 7.11 8.65 -13.35
CA VAL A 59 6.69 7.41 -12.70
C VAL A 59 5.19 7.43 -12.42
N HIS A 60 4.66 8.54 -11.93
CA HIS A 60 3.22 8.69 -11.67
C HIS A 60 2.39 8.47 -12.92
N GLU A 61 2.69 9.16 -14.01
CA GLU A 61 1.96 9.04 -15.28
C GLU A 61 2.07 7.64 -15.89
N TYR A 62 3.18 6.94 -15.65
CA TYR A 62 3.32 5.54 -16.04
C TYR A 62 2.33 4.65 -15.27
N PHE A 63 2.24 4.77 -13.95
CA PHE A 63 1.32 3.98 -13.13
C PHE A 63 -0.14 4.33 -13.42
N VAL A 64 -0.48 5.62 -13.60
CA VAL A 64 -1.83 6.06 -14.01
C VAL A 64 -2.25 5.36 -15.30
N ARG A 65 -1.37 5.30 -16.31
CA ARG A 65 -1.66 4.60 -17.55
C ARG A 65 -1.91 3.10 -17.33
N GLN A 66 -1.06 2.41 -16.56
CA GLN A 66 -1.22 0.98 -16.28
C GLN A 66 -2.55 0.67 -15.56
N VAL A 67 -2.92 1.50 -14.60
CA VAL A 67 -4.19 1.33 -13.86
C VAL A 67 -5.40 1.66 -14.73
N ARG A 68 -5.32 2.68 -15.61
CA ARG A 68 -6.37 2.97 -16.60
C ARG A 68 -6.59 1.79 -17.54
N GLU A 69 -5.52 1.22 -18.09
CA GLU A 69 -5.60 0.04 -18.97
C GLU A 69 -6.27 -1.16 -18.27
N SER A 70 -5.97 -1.40 -16.98
CA SER A 70 -6.67 -2.43 -16.19
C SER A 70 -8.16 -2.10 -16.04
N GLY A 71 -8.50 -0.86 -15.68
CA GLY A 71 -9.88 -0.40 -15.57
C GLY A 71 -10.67 -0.51 -16.90
N GLU A 72 -10.04 -0.20 -18.03
CA GLU A 72 -10.64 -0.36 -19.36
C GLU A 72 -10.94 -1.83 -19.70
N ARG A 73 -10.00 -2.74 -19.41
CA ARG A 73 -10.24 -4.18 -19.59
C ARG A 73 -11.39 -4.68 -18.72
N HIS A 74 -11.47 -4.21 -17.46
CA HIS A 74 -12.57 -4.52 -16.54
C HIS A 74 -13.92 -4.05 -17.12
N ILE A 75 -14.02 -2.78 -17.54
CA ILE A 75 -15.24 -2.21 -18.14
C ILE A 75 -15.61 -2.96 -19.42
N HIS A 76 -14.64 -3.31 -20.25
CA HIS A 76 -14.88 -4.08 -21.48
C HIS A 76 -15.54 -5.44 -21.17
N LYS A 77 -15.02 -6.20 -20.20
CA LYS A 77 -15.62 -7.47 -19.76
C LYS A 77 -17.08 -7.30 -19.32
N LEU A 78 -17.36 -6.31 -18.48
CA LEU A 78 -18.73 -6.03 -18.02
C LEU A 78 -19.67 -5.64 -19.15
N ASN A 79 -19.21 -4.87 -20.13
CA ASN A 79 -20.02 -4.44 -21.27
C ASN A 79 -20.40 -5.59 -22.24
N GLN A 80 -19.66 -6.69 -22.19
CA GLN A 80 -19.97 -7.88 -23.00
C GLN A 80 -21.10 -8.75 -22.43
N LEU A 81 -21.46 -8.56 -21.16
CA LEU A 81 -22.55 -9.34 -20.51
C LEU A 81 -23.89 -8.95 -21.13
N GLN A 82 -24.65 -9.96 -21.60
CA GLN A 82 -25.97 -9.75 -22.26
C GLN A 82 -27.09 -10.58 -21.66
N SER A 83 -26.77 -11.58 -20.85
CA SER A 83 -27.75 -12.52 -20.29
C SER A 83 -27.50 -12.78 -18.79
N LYS A 84 -28.50 -13.37 -18.13
CA LYS A 84 -28.37 -13.86 -16.75
C LYS A 84 -27.24 -14.88 -16.63
N THR A 85 -27.12 -15.78 -17.59
CA THR A 85 -26.06 -16.80 -17.61
C THR A 85 -24.67 -16.15 -17.68
N ASP A 86 -24.49 -15.08 -18.48
CA ASP A 86 -23.23 -14.32 -18.52
C ASP A 86 -22.94 -13.65 -17.17
N ALA A 87 -23.97 -13.06 -16.56
CA ALA A 87 -23.85 -12.41 -15.26
C ALA A 87 -23.45 -13.40 -14.15
N GLU A 88 -24.10 -14.57 -14.11
CA GLU A 88 -23.72 -15.66 -13.18
C GLU A 88 -22.30 -16.17 -13.41
N ALA A 89 -21.88 -16.29 -14.69
CA ALA A 89 -20.51 -16.68 -15.04
C ALA A 89 -19.49 -15.60 -14.57
N TYR A 90 -19.83 -14.33 -14.73
CA TYR A 90 -19.00 -13.22 -14.27
C TYR A 90 -18.83 -13.23 -12.74
N VAL A 91 -19.91 -13.47 -11.97
CA VAL A 91 -19.83 -13.57 -10.51
C VAL A 91 -18.88 -14.69 -10.09
N ARG A 92 -18.97 -15.87 -10.71
CA ARG A 92 -18.08 -17.00 -10.41
C ARG A 92 -16.62 -16.69 -10.81
N ASP A 93 -16.40 -16.00 -11.92
CA ASP A 93 -15.06 -15.56 -12.36
C ASP A 93 -14.48 -14.53 -11.38
N ALA A 94 -15.26 -13.53 -10.94
CA ALA A 94 -14.83 -12.56 -9.94
C ALA A 94 -14.41 -13.25 -8.63
N GLN A 95 -15.22 -14.16 -8.11
CA GLN A 95 -14.87 -14.96 -6.92
C GLN A 95 -13.57 -15.76 -7.12
N SER A 96 -13.33 -16.31 -8.31
CA SER A 96 -12.11 -17.04 -8.63
C SER A 96 -10.88 -16.12 -8.64
N ARG A 97 -10.98 -14.95 -9.28
CA ARG A 97 -9.90 -13.94 -9.34
C ARG A 97 -9.59 -13.37 -7.95
N ILE A 98 -10.62 -13.12 -7.13
CA ILE A 98 -10.44 -12.66 -5.74
C ILE A 98 -9.66 -13.71 -4.93
N ARG A 99 -10.02 -14.99 -5.01
CA ARG A 99 -9.25 -16.05 -4.33
C ARG A 99 -7.79 -16.12 -4.80
N GLN A 100 -7.52 -15.86 -6.08
CA GLN A 100 -6.14 -15.79 -6.58
C GLN A 100 -5.36 -14.59 -6.02
N ALA A 101 -6.01 -13.46 -5.78
CA ALA A 101 -5.39 -12.26 -5.20
C ALA A 101 -5.15 -12.39 -3.69
N PHE A 102 -6.10 -13.02 -2.97
CA PHE A 102 -6.05 -13.15 -1.51
C PHE A 102 -5.18 -14.33 -1.03
N GLY A 103 -4.96 -15.31 -1.89
CA GLY A 103 -4.28 -16.55 -1.54
C GLY A 103 -5.21 -17.59 -0.90
N PRO A 104 -4.65 -18.72 -0.43
CA PRO A 104 -5.44 -19.78 0.17
C PRO A 104 -6.02 -19.36 1.53
N GLU A 105 -7.24 -19.83 1.81
CA GLU A 105 -7.81 -19.72 3.15
C GLU A 105 -6.97 -20.53 4.15
N PRO A 106 -6.75 -19.99 5.37
CA PRO A 106 -6.16 -20.77 6.45
C PRO A 106 -7.05 -21.94 6.89
N GLU A 107 -6.46 -22.90 7.58
CA GLU A 107 -7.22 -23.99 8.18
C GLU A 107 -8.17 -23.48 9.27
N ARG A 108 -9.40 -23.99 9.28
CA ARG A 108 -10.38 -23.71 10.34
C ARG A 108 -10.07 -24.53 11.58
N THR A 109 -9.47 -23.91 12.56
CA THR A 109 -9.16 -24.50 13.86
C THR A 109 -10.26 -24.19 14.89
N PRO A 110 -10.32 -24.87 16.04
CA PRO A 110 -11.28 -24.55 17.10
C PRO A 110 -11.22 -23.08 17.50
N LEU A 111 -12.38 -22.46 17.70
CA LEU A 111 -12.49 -21.05 18.10
C LEU A 111 -12.05 -20.80 19.55
N ASN A 112 -12.08 -21.79 20.42
CA ASN A 112 -11.79 -21.67 21.86
C ASN A 112 -12.51 -20.45 22.50
N ALA A 113 -13.73 -20.18 22.04
CA ALA A 113 -14.46 -18.97 22.39
C ALA A 113 -14.85 -18.95 23.87
N ARG A 114 -14.71 -17.79 24.51
CA ARG A 114 -15.12 -17.56 25.89
C ARG A 114 -15.66 -16.16 26.10
N VAL A 115 -16.68 -16.04 26.95
CA VAL A 115 -17.18 -14.75 27.45
C VAL A 115 -16.39 -14.38 28.69
N THR A 116 -15.79 -13.20 28.70
CA THR A 116 -14.94 -12.70 29.80
C THR A 116 -15.64 -11.69 30.70
N GLY A 117 -16.74 -11.09 30.21
CA GLY A 117 -17.55 -10.13 30.95
C GLY A 117 -18.89 -9.89 30.29
N THR A 118 -19.82 -9.32 31.05
CA THR A 118 -21.15 -8.94 30.54
C THR A 118 -21.53 -7.55 31.08
N VAL A 119 -22.02 -6.70 30.17
CA VAL A 119 -22.52 -5.36 30.49
C VAL A 119 -24.03 -5.32 30.24
N GLU A 120 -24.82 -5.09 31.30
CA GLU A 120 -26.28 -5.02 31.19
C GLU A 120 -26.74 -3.61 30.86
N ARG A 121 -27.69 -3.50 29.90
CA ARG A 121 -28.39 -2.24 29.55
C ARG A 121 -29.89 -2.49 29.48
N ASP A 122 -30.68 -1.46 29.33
CA ASP A 122 -32.14 -1.57 29.40
C ASP A 122 -32.70 -2.51 28.33
N THR A 123 -32.33 -2.31 27.08
CA THR A 123 -32.90 -3.02 25.90
C THR A 123 -31.96 -4.05 25.29
N TYR A 124 -30.69 -4.09 25.70
CA TYR A 124 -29.68 -5.03 25.24
C TYR A 124 -28.68 -5.38 26.35
N ARG A 125 -27.85 -6.39 26.12
CA ARG A 125 -26.62 -6.65 26.89
C ARG A 125 -25.42 -6.76 25.95
N ILE A 126 -24.21 -6.54 26.48
CA ILE A 126 -22.97 -6.71 25.75
C ILE A 126 -22.19 -7.84 26.40
N GLU A 127 -21.81 -8.84 25.63
CA GLU A 127 -20.87 -9.88 26.06
C GLU A 127 -19.46 -9.53 25.53
N ASN A 128 -18.45 -9.41 26.42
CA ASN A 128 -17.05 -9.29 26.06
C ASN A 128 -16.54 -10.69 25.71
N VAL A 129 -16.08 -10.91 24.48
CA VAL A 129 -15.80 -12.23 23.93
C VAL A 129 -14.37 -12.28 23.43
N ILE A 130 -13.69 -13.41 23.68
CA ILE A 130 -12.41 -13.73 23.03
C ILE A 130 -12.61 -15.04 22.27
N PHE A 131 -12.10 -15.10 21.04
CA PHE A 131 -12.02 -16.34 20.26
C PHE A 131 -10.70 -16.39 19.47
N ASP A 132 -10.24 -17.58 19.11
CA ASP A 132 -9.03 -17.75 18.32
C ASP A 132 -9.37 -17.76 16.82
N SER A 133 -8.75 -16.87 16.05
CA SER A 133 -8.84 -16.92 14.59
C SER A 133 -7.83 -17.89 13.98
N ARG A 134 -6.70 -18.07 14.65
CA ARG A 134 -5.64 -19.05 14.39
C ARG A 134 -5.13 -19.59 15.74
N PRO A 135 -4.42 -20.71 15.81
CA PRO A 135 -3.87 -21.21 17.08
C PRO A 135 -2.99 -20.19 17.78
N GLY A 136 -3.39 -19.78 18.99
CA GLY A 136 -2.68 -18.79 19.79
C GLY A 136 -2.79 -17.34 19.28
N PHE A 137 -3.75 -17.06 18.37
CA PHE A 137 -3.96 -15.73 17.82
C PHE A 137 -5.39 -15.23 18.15
N PRO A 138 -5.57 -14.68 19.38
CA PRO A 138 -6.88 -14.32 19.89
C PRO A 138 -7.44 -13.06 19.23
N VAL A 139 -8.76 -13.05 19.10
CA VAL A 139 -9.58 -11.90 18.65
C VAL A 139 -10.48 -11.47 19.81
N THR A 140 -10.39 -10.21 20.20
CA THR A 140 -11.26 -9.57 21.21
C THR A 140 -12.46 -8.95 20.52
N ALA A 141 -13.65 -9.19 21.05
CA ALA A 141 -14.91 -8.76 20.45
C ALA A 141 -15.96 -8.36 21.50
N ASN A 142 -16.93 -7.55 21.10
CA ASN A 142 -18.12 -7.25 21.88
C ASN A 142 -19.36 -7.71 21.11
N LEU A 143 -20.16 -8.59 21.71
CA LEU A 143 -21.42 -9.05 21.14
C LEU A 143 -22.59 -8.32 21.80
N TYR A 144 -23.26 -7.47 21.06
CA TYR A 144 -24.48 -6.76 21.48
C TYR A 144 -25.68 -7.64 21.21
N ILE A 145 -26.48 -7.93 22.24
CA ILE A 145 -27.59 -8.89 22.20
C ILE A 145 -28.88 -8.19 22.64
N PRO A 146 -29.91 -8.12 21.78
CA PRO A 146 -31.20 -7.57 22.14
C PRO A 146 -31.86 -8.34 23.31
N LYS A 147 -32.62 -7.64 24.14
CA LYS A 147 -33.43 -8.22 25.22
C LYS A 147 -34.93 -8.30 24.86
N GLY A 148 -35.60 -9.25 25.43
CA GLY A 148 -37.08 -9.39 25.31
C GLY A 148 -37.56 -9.92 23.97
N LEU A 149 -36.66 -10.35 23.07
CA LEU A 149 -37.02 -11.00 21.81
C LEU A 149 -36.87 -12.52 21.90
N THR A 150 -37.74 -13.25 21.19
CA THR A 150 -37.75 -14.71 21.13
C THR A 150 -37.55 -15.18 19.70
N GLY A 151 -36.87 -16.31 19.53
CA GLY A 151 -36.57 -16.92 18.23
C GLY A 151 -35.24 -16.49 17.65
N PRO A 152 -34.82 -17.07 16.51
CA PRO A 152 -33.57 -16.69 15.83
C PRO A 152 -33.66 -15.26 15.31
N LEU A 153 -32.67 -14.45 15.67
CA LEU A 153 -32.54 -13.03 15.33
C LEU A 153 -31.60 -12.83 14.12
N PRO A 154 -31.86 -11.82 13.30
CA PRO A 154 -30.84 -11.39 12.32
C PRO A 154 -29.60 -10.91 13.04
N ALA A 155 -28.46 -11.07 12.40
CA ALA A 155 -27.18 -10.73 13.00
C ALA A 155 -26.27 -9.95 12.05
N VAL A 156 -25.34 -9.18 12.61
CA VAL A 156 -24.38 -8.38 11.86
C VAL A 156 -23.00 -8.53 12.45
N VAL A 157 -21.99 -8.75 11.60
CA VAL A 157 -20.60 -8.56 11.97
C VAL A 157 -20.19 -7.15 11.62
N GLY A 158 -19.74 -6.39 12.62
CA GLY A 158 -19.20 -5.05 12.50
C GLY A 158 -17.68 -5.07 12.37
N THR A 159 -17.16 -4.43 11.33
CA THR A 159 -15.72 -4.30 11.09
C THR A 159 -15.25 -2.88 11.40
N CYS A 160 -14.09 -2.75 12.08
CA CYS A 160 -13.56 -1.46 12.51
C CYS A 160 -12.57 -0.89 11.49
N GLY A 161 -12.63 0.44 11.27
CA GLY A 161 -11.59 1.20 10.59
C GLY A 161 -10.43 1.56 11.52
N HIS A 162 -9.62 2.53 11.11
CA HIS A 162 -8.38 2.90 11.79
C HIS A 162 -8.66 3.77 13.04
N SER A 163 -9.04 3.13 14.12
CA SER A 163 -9.21 3.76 15.45
C SER A 163 -8.20 3.21 16.44
N THR A 164 -7.69 4.03 17.34
CA THR A 164 -6.71 3.59 18.34
C THR A 164 -7.31 2.60 19.34
N ASN A 165 -8.57 2.76 19.70
CA ASN A 165 -9.30 1.93 20.66
C ASN A 165 -10.20 0.85 20.01
N GLY A 166 -10.00 0.55 18.73
CA GLY A 166 -10.65 -0.57 18.04
C GLY A 166 -12.18 -0.55 18.16
N LYS A 167 -12.76 -1.66 18.62
CA LYS A 167 -14.20 -1.88 18.80
C LYS A 167 -14.87 -0.88 19.76
N ALA A 168 -14.09 -0.26 20.66
CA ALA A 168 -14.60 0.70 21.62
C ALA A 168 -14.79 2.12 21.04
N ALA A 169 -14.38 2.38 19.80
CA ALA A 169 -14.56 3.70 19.19
C ALA A 169 -16.04 4.04 18.99
N VAL A 170 -16.36 5.32 19.19
CA VAL A 170 -17.73 5.86 19.20
C VAL A 170 -18.55 5.39 17.98
N ALA A 171 -17.99 5.48 16.79
CA ALA A 171 -18.70 5.10 15.57
C ALA A 171 -19.15 3.63 15.56
N TYR A 172 -18.33 2.74 16.13
CA TYR A 172 -18.60 1.29 16.16
C TYR A 172 -19.57 0.91 17.26
N GLN A 173 -19.41 1.50 18.44
CA GLN A 173 -20.41 1.38 19.49
C GLN A 173 -21.79 1.87 19.02
N SER A 174 -21.84 3.00 18.28
CA SER A 174 -23.09 3.62 17.84
C SER A 174 -23.88 2.68 16.93
N PHE A 175 -23.29 2.14 15.87
CA PHE A 175 -24.06 1.28 14.98
C PHE A 175 -24.44 -0.06 15.65
N ALA A 176 -23.58 -0.59 16.56
CA ALA A 176 -23.88 -1.82 17.26
C ALA A 176 -25.06 -1.68 18.21
N GLN A 177 -25.11 -0.59 18.97
CA GLN A 177 -26.26 -0.26 19.83
C GLN A 177 -27.51 -0.03 18.99
N GLY A 178 -27.39 0.74 17.89
CA GLY A 178 -28.50 1.00 16.99
C GLY A 178 -29.10 -0.28 16.42
N LEU A 179 -28.27 -1.21 15.98
CA LEU A 179 -28.70 -2.54 15.51
C LEU A 179 -29.33 -3.38 16.63
N ALA A 180 -28.70 -3.42 17.82
CA ALA A 180 -29.24 -4.18 18.94
C ALA A 180 -30.62 -3.66 19.39
N ARG A 181 -30.83 -2.35 19.42
CA ARG A 181 -32.13 -1.74 19.73
C ARG A 181 -33.18 -2.00 18.67
N GLN A 182 -32.79 -2.36 17.44
CA GLN A 182 -33.67 -2.74 16.35
C GLN A 182 -33.84 -4.26 16.21
N GLY A 183 -33.31 -5.04 17.13
CA GLY A 183 -33.51 -6.48 17.18
C GLY A 183 -32.45 -7.33 16.49
N TYR A 184 -31.31 -6.76 16.14
CA TYR A 184 -30.15 -7.50 15.57
C TYR A 184 -29.16 -7.88 16.66
N MET A 185 -28.60 -9.06 16.59
CA MET A 185 -27.34 -9.34 17.27
C MET A 185 -26.20 -8.68 16.49
N CYS A 186 -25.31 -7.98 17.18
CA CYS A 186 -24.18 -7.31 16.51
C CYS A 186 -22.86 -7.66 17.19
N LEU A 187 -21.95 -8.31 16.46
CA LEU A 187 -20.59 -8.63 16.91
C LEU A 187 -19.59 -7.67 16.27
N ILE A 188 -18.89 -6.92 17.11
CA ILE A 188 -17.78 -6.06 16.67
C ILE A 188 -16.49 -6.60 17.28
N TYR A 189 -15.41 -6.66 16.48
CA TYR A 189 -14.12 -7.16 16.94
C TYR A 189 -12.98 -6.16 16.69
N ASP A 190 -11.94 -6.23 17.54
CA ASP A 190 -10.73 -5.44 17.35
C ASP A 190 -9.94 -5.92 16.13
N PRO A 191 -9.55 -5.00 15.23
CA PRO A 191 -8.61 -5.34 14.17
C PRO A 191 -7.23 -5.71 14.72
N ILE A 192 -6.44 -6.44 13.96
CA ILE A 192 -5.01 -6.63 14.23
C ILE A 192 -4.36 -5.24 14.41
N GLY A 193 -3.56 -5.05 15.45
CA GLY A 193 -2.86 -3.78 15.70
C GLY A 193 -3.70 -2.63 16.26
N GLN A 194 -4.93 -2.90 16.71
CA GLN A 194 -5.82 -1.88 17.29
C GLN A 194 -6.54 -2.41 18.54
N GLY A 195 -7.03 -1.48 19.38
CA GLY A 195 -7.73 -1.83 20.60
C GLY A 195 -6.89 -2.72 21.50
N GLU A 196 -7.40 -3.91 21.86
CA GLU A 196 -6.70 -4.87 22.70
C GLU A 196 -5.72 -5.78 21.92
N ARG A 197 -5.44 -5.54 20.63
CA ARG A 197 -4.70 -6.46 19.74
C ARG A 197 -3.44 -5.86 19.13
N LEU A 198 -2.70 -5.04 19.89
CA LEU A 198 -1.38 -4.57 19.46
C LEU A 198 -0.45 -5.77 19.24
N GLN A 199 0.34 -5.71 18.18
CA GLN A 199 1.26 -6.78 17.78
C GLN A 199 2.68 -6.52 18.28
N TYR A 200 3.04 -5.25 18.47
CA TYR A 200 4.37 -4.80 18.90
C TYR A 200 4.22 -3.93 20.12
N VAL A 201 4.37 -4.53 21.31
CA VAL A 201 4.19 -3.85 22.59
C VAL A 201 5.49 -3.76 23.38
N LYS A 202 5.58 -2.73 24.24
CA LYS A 202 6.60 -2.61 25.28
C LYS A 202 6.21 -3.43 26.51
N ASP A 203 7.09 -3.49 27.49
CA ASP A 203 6.84 -4.21 28.76
C ASP A 203 5.62 -3.69 29.53
N ASP A 204 5.27 -2.41 29.34
CA ASP A 204 4.08 -1.77 29.91
C ASP A 204 2.83 -1.92 29.04
N LEU A 205 2.87 -2.76 28.02
CA LEU A 205 1.82 -3.00 26.99
C LEU A 205 1.49 -1.78 26.13
N SER A 206 2.25 -0.71 26.19
CA SER A 206 2.11 0.44 25.29
C SER A 206 2.70 0.10 23.88
N PRO A 207 2.23 0.77 22.80
CA PRO A 207 2.71 0.46 21.46
C PRO A 207 4.20 0.80 21.27
N LYS A 208 4.96 -0.10 20.64
CA LYS A 208 6.37 0.12 20.26
C LYS A 208 6.50 0.85 18.93
N ILE A 209 5.70 0.48 17.93
CA ILE A 209 5.78 0.99 16.55
C ILE A 209 4.73 2.06 16.32
N GLY A 210 3.55 1.90 16.91
CA GLY A 210 2.38 2.73 16.76
C GLY A 210 1.13 1.88 16.83
N VAL A 211 0.00 2.41 16.35
CA VAL A 211 -1.30 1.73 16.38
C VAL A 211 -1.89 1.72 14.97
N GLY A 212 -2.58 0.66 14.60
CA GLY A 212 -3.29 0.54 13.33
C GLY A 212 -2.34 0.55 12.13
N VAL A 213 -2.43 1.59 11.29
CA VAL A 213 -1.68 1.69 10.03
C VAL A 213 -0.18 1.47 10.18
N ALA A 214 0.43 1.96 11.27
CA ALA A 214 1.87 1.76 11.50
C ALA A 214 2.23 0.27 11.64
N GLU A 215 1.44 -0.50 12.41
CA GLU A 215 1.62 -1.94 12.51
C GLU A 215 1.24 -2.68 11.22
N TYR A 216 0.21 -2.21 10.49
CA TYR A 216 -0.20 -2.82 9.22
C TYR A 216 0.90 -2.75 8.16
N LEU A 217 1.53 -1.59 8.02
CA LEU A 217 2.62 -1.41 7.09
C LEU A 217 3.84 -2.24 7.51
N HIS A 218 4.18 -2.22 8.80
CA HIS A 218 5.33 -2.96 9.29
C HIS A 218 5.14 -4.48 9.12
N ALA A 219 4.09 -5.05 9.69
CA ALA A 219 3.82 -6.49 9.59
C ALA A 219 3.48 -6.92 8.16
N GLY A 220 2.63 -6.16 7.46
CA GLY A 220 2.14 -6.53 6.14
C GLY A 220 3.22 -6.46 5.06
N ASN A 221 4.12 -5.48 5.10
CA ASN A 221 5.25 -5.42 4.17
C ASN A 221 6.19 -6.63 4.37
N GLN A 222 6.46 -7.00 5.63
CA GLN A 222 7.28 -8.17 5.97
C GLN A 222 6.63 -9.48 5.48
N GLN A 223 5.30 -9.60 5.58
CA GLN A 223 4.55 -10.76 5.13
C GLN A 223 4.69 -11.05 3.63
N PHE A 224 4.89 -10.02 2.80
CA PHE A 224 5.09 -10.24 1.36
C PHE A 224 6.30 -11.12 1.07
N LEU A 225 7.36 -11.08 1.89
CA LEU A 225 8.55 -11.93 1.71
C LEU A 225 8.23 -13.43 1.74
N VAL A 226 7.18 -13.82 2.48
CA VAL A 226 6.71 -15.19 2.63
C VAL A 226 5.41 -15.48 1.86
N GLY A 227 5.00 -14.58 0.97
CA GLY A 227 3.82 -14.74 0.12
C GLY A 227 2.49 -14.66 0.86
N GLU A 228 2.44 -13.93 1.97
CA GLU A 228 1.22 -13.64 2.70
C GLU A 228 0.69 -12.24 2.35
N PHE A 229 -0.62 -12.05 2.49
CA PHE A 229 -1.29 -10.77 2.30
C PHE A 229 -2.03 -10.35 3.58
N PHE A 230 -1.68 -9.21 4.14
CA PHE A 230 -2.23 -8.72 5.41
C PHE A 230 -3.75 -8.52 5.36
N GLY A 231 -4.30 -8.11 4.21
CA GLY A 231 -5.74 -8.00 4.01
C GLY A 231 -6.47 -9.34 4.13
N MET A 232 -5.83 -10.46 3.75
CA MET A 232 -6.39 -11.80 3.99
C MET A 232 -6.38 -12.16 5.48
N TRP A 233 -5.37 -11.74 6.23
CA TRP A 233 -5.32 -11.97 7.69
C TRP A 233 -6.48 -11.28 8.39
N ARG A 234 -6.74 -10.03 8.04
CA ARG A 234 -7.87 -9.27 8.61
C ARG A 234 -9.22 -9.82 8.14
N ALA A 235 -9.35 -10.20 6.87
CA ALA A 235 -10.56 -10.84 6.36
C ALA A 235 -10.82 -12.18 7.04
N TRP A 236 -9.75 -12.95 7.34
CA TRP A 236 -9.87 -14.20 8.08
C TRP A 236 -10.43 -14.00 9.48
N ASP A 237 -10.00 -12.96 10.20
CA ASP A 237 -10.59 -12.61 11.51
C ASP A 237 -12.11 -12.36 11.38
N GLY A 238 -12.55 -11.67 10.32
CA GLY A 238 -13.96 -11.45 10.02
C GLY A 238 -14.73 -12.73 9.69
N ILE A 239 -14.10 -13.67 8.96
CA ILE A 239 -14.67 -15.02 8.71
C ILE A 239 -14.83 -15.79 10.01
N ARG A 240 -13.82 -15.74 10.89
CA ARG A 240 -13.88 -16.42 12.20
C ARG A 240 -14.86 -15.76 13.17
N ALA A 241 -15.05 -14.43 13.07
CA ALA A 241 -16.10 -13.71 13.78
C ALA A 241 -17.49 -14.17 13.34
N LEU A 242 -17.70 -14.38 12.04
CA LEU A 242 -18.93 -15.01 11.52
C LEU A 242 -19.08 -16.44 12.03
N ASP A 243 -18.01 -17.25 12.01
CA ASP A 243 -18.06 -18.63 12.54
C ASP A 243 -18.49 -18.62 14.00
N TYR A 244 -17.95 -17.72 14.85
CA TYR A 244 -18.39 -17.58 16.24
C TYR A 244 -19.87 -17.18 16.34
N LEU A 245 -20.30 -16.19 15.58
CA LEU A 245 -21.67 -15.69 15.60
C LEU A 245 -22.66 -16.80 15.23
N LEU A 246 -22.32 -17.66 14.28
CA LEU A 246 -23.13 -18.82 13.85
C LEU A 246 -23.12 -19.98 14.86
N THR A 247 -22.29 -19.98 15.90
CA THR A 247 -22.41 -20.92 17.00
C THR A 247 -23.51 -20.56 17.99
N ARG A 248 -24.01 -19.32 17.92
CA ARG A 248 -25.04 -18.82 18.83
C ARG A 248 -26.43 -19.30 18.40
N PRO A 249 -27.15 -20.01 19.26
CA PRO A 249 -28.46 -20.53 18.90
C PRO A 249 -29.53 -19.44 18.68
N GLU A 250 -29.26 -18.21 19.18
CA GLU A 250 -30.10 -17.04 18.98
C GLU A 250 -29.99 -16.43 17.57
N VAL A 251 -29.00 -16.81 16.77
CA VAL A 251 -28.74 -16.23 15.43
C VAL A 251 -29.46 -17.00 14.34
N ASP A 252 -30.14 -16.27 13.45
CA ASP A 252 -30.66 -16.81 12.20
C ASP A 252 -29.55 -16.83 11.13
N PRO A 253 -29.03 -17.99 10.74
CA PRO A 253 -27.93 -18.08 9.78
C PRO A 253 -28.30 -17.61 8.37
N ALA A 254 -29.59 -17.49 8.05
CA ALA A 254 -30.04 -16.97 6.75
C ALA A 254 -30.10 -15.44 6.69
N ARG A 255 -29.99 -14.76 7.84
CA ARG A 255 -30.10 -13.30 7.96
C ARG A 255 -28.88 -12.70 8.65
N VAL A 256 -27.67 -12.91 8.06
CA VAL A 256 -26.42 -12.41 8.62
C VAL A 256 -25.77 -11.40 7.67
N GLY A 257 -25.55 -10.17 8.15
CA GLY A 257 -24.96 -9.07 7.41
C GLY A 257 -23.56 -8.69 7.87
N VAL A 258 -22.92 -7.83 7.08
CA VAL A 258 -21.61 -7.25 7.39
C VAL A 258 -21.60 -5.75 7.08
N THR A 259 -21.00 -4.95 7.98
CA THR A 259 -20.87 -3.50 7.81
C THR A 259 -19.62 -2.97 8.52
N GLY A 260 -19.12 -1.81 8.08
CA GLY A 260 -18.02 -1.12 8.71
C GLY A 260 -17.63 0.14 7.95
N ASN A 261 -16.83 1.00 8.58
CA ASN A 261 -16.43 2.30 8.05
C ASN A 261 -14.93 2.39 7.82
N SER A 262 -14.50 3.08 6.75
CA SER A 262 -13.08 3.32 6.46
C SER A 262 -12.31 1.99 6.27
N GLY A 263 -11.26 1.68 7.02
CA GLY A 263 -10.66 0.35 7.04
C GLY A 263 -11.65 -0.77 7.36
N GLY A 264 -12.74 -0.48 8.12
CA GLY A 264 -13.88 -1.38 8.28
C GLY A 264 -14.73 -1.49 7.00
N GLY A 265 -14.88 -0.41 6.25
CA GLY A 265 -15.48 -0.44 4.90
C GLY A 265 -14.64 -1.28 3.94
N THR A 266 -13.31 -1.20 4.04
CA THR A 266 -12.37 -2.09 3.34
C THR A 266 -12.65 -3.54 3.66
N MET A 267 -12.68 -3.90 4.96
CA MET A 267 -12.92 -5.28 5.38
C MET A 267 -14.31 -5.76 4.99
N THR A 268 -15.34 -4.91 5.10
CA THR A 268 -16.69 -5.24 4.60
C THR A 268 -16.65 -5.59 3.11
N THR A 269 -15.95 -4.78 2.30
CA THR A 269 -15.81 -5.01 0.85
C THR A 269 -15.06 -6.32 0.57
N TRP A 270 -13.95 -6.57 1.27
CA TRP A 270 -13.18 -7.81 1.10
C TRP A 270 -13.99 -9.04 1.53
N LEU A 271 -14.69 -8.97 2.66
CA LEU A 271 -15.55 -10.05 3.15
C LEU A 271 -16.69 -10.38 2.17
N CYS A 272 -17.23 -9.39 1.47
CA CYS A 272 -18.19 -9.66 0.38
C CYS A 272 -17.57 -10.53 -0.72
N GLY A 273 -16.27 -10.37 -0.98
CA GLY A 273 -15.55 -11.11 -2.02
C GLY A 273 -15.12 -12.52 -1.63
N VAL A 274 -14.76 -12.73 -0.35
CA VAL A 274 -14.11 -13.97 0.11
C VAL A 274 -15.03 -14.90 0.91
N GLU A 275 -16.15 -14.40 1.47
CA GLU A 275 -17.04 -15.18 2.34
C GLU A 275 -18.49 -15.21 1.79
N PRO A 276 -18.96 -16.35 1.28
CA PRO A 276 -20.25 -16.41 0.60
C PRO A 276 -21.47 -16.47 1.54
N ARG A 277 -21.31 -16.64 2.84
CA ARG A 277 -22.43 -16.82 3.79
C ARG A 277 -23.19 -15.53 4.14
N TRP A 278 -22.62 -14.35 3.84
CA TRP A 278 -23.32 -13.07 4.04
C TRP A 278 -24.63 -13.04 3.26
N SER A 279 -25.69 -12.54 3.88
CA SER A 279 -26.98 -12.29 3.23
C SER A 279 -27.18 -10.84 2.80
N MET A 280 -26.43 -9.90 3.35
CA MET A 280 -26.50 -8.47 3.08
C MET A 280 -25.19 -7.76 3.48
N ALA A 281 -24.90 -6.61 2.86
CA ALA A 281 -23.70 -5.83 3.17
C ALA A 281 -23.90 -4.33 3.03
N ALA A 282 -23.14 -3.56 3.84
CA ALA A 282 -23.14 -2.10 3.82
C ALA A 282 -21.73 -1.53 4.07
N PRO A 283 -20.80 -1.56 3.08
CA PRO A 283 -19.50 -0.91 3.20
C PRO A 283 -19.65 0.62 3.22
N CYS A 284 -19.00 1.29 4.20
CA CYS A 284 -19.07 2.73 4.40
C CYS A 284 -17.68 3.37 4.21
N CYS A 285 -17.63 4.50 3.47
CA CYS A 285 -16.44 5.35 3.30
C CYS A 285 -15.17 4.59 2.85
N PHE A 286 -15.29 3.76 1.82
CA PHE A 286 -14.16 3.06 1.21
C PHE A 286 -14.37 2.82 -0.29
N VAL A 287 -15.58 2.39 -0.69
CA VAL A 287 -15.83 1.95 -2.06
C VAL A 287 -15.67 3.11 -3.04
N THR A 288 -14.72 2.95 -3.96
CA THR A 288 -14.42 3.84 -5.08
C THR A 288 -13.93 2.97 -6.25
N THR A 289 -12.89 3.38 -7.00
CA THR A 289 -12.15 2.53 -7.94
C THR A 289 -10.65 2.66 -7.72
N PHE A 290 -9.87 1.63 -8.01
CA PHE A 290 -8.40 1.71 -7.95
C PHE A 290 -7.86 2.80 -8.89
N ARG A 291 -8.55 3.04 -10.01
CA ARG A 291 -8.22 4.14 -10.91
C ARG A 291 -8.30 5.50 -10.20
N ARG A 292 -9.39 5.78 -9.47
CA ARG A 292 -9.56 7.04 -8.74
C ARG A 292 -8.53 7.22 -7.64
N ASN A 293 -8.22 6.15 -6.92
CA ASN A 293 -7.16 6.19 -5.91
C ASN A 293 -5.80 6.54 -6.53
N MET A 294 -5.43 5.93 -7.66
CA MET A 294 -4.18 6.23 -8.35
C MET A 294 -4.14 7.67 -8.90
N GLU A 295 -5.20 8.10 -9.61
CA GLU A 295 -5.27 9.42 -10.24
C GLU A 295 -5.29 10.57 -9.22
N ASN A 296 -5.89 10.34 -8.06
CA ASN A 296 -5.98 11.32 -6.98
C ASN A 296 -4.82 11.25 -5.98
N GLU A 297 -3.81 10.41 -6.26
CA GLU A 297 -2.65 10.21 -5.39
C GLU A 297 -3.05 9.83 -3.96
N LEU A 298 -4.15 9.06 -3.82
CA LEU A 298 -4.62 8.60 -2.53
C LEU A 298 -3.81 7.38 -2.07
N PRO A 299 -2.97 7.53 -1.04
CA PRO A 299 -2.21 6.39 -0.51
C PRO A 299 -3.15 5.42 0.21
N GLN A 300 -2.84 4.13 0.08
CA GLN A 300 -3.61 3.03 0.65
C GLN A 300 -2.72 2.14 1.50
N ASP A 301 -3.29 1.56 2.55
CA ASP A 301 -2.58 0.63 3.42
C ASP A 301 -2.29 -0.70 2.73
N THR A 302 -1.38 -1.46 3.33
CA THR A 302 -1.05 -2.81 2.86
C THR A 302 -2.30 -3.71 2.78
N GLU A 303 -3.26 -3.56 3.69
CA GLU A 303 -4.51 -4.32 3.68
C GLU A 303 -5.47 -3.97 2.54
N GLN A 304 -5.35 -2.74 2.01
CA GLN A 304 -6.23 -2.20 0.98
C GLN A 304 -5.77 -2.51 -0.44
N CYS A 305 -4.59 -3.10 -0.57
CA CYS A 305 -3.94 -3.34 -1.86
C CYS A 305 -3.72 -4.85 -2.11
N PRO A 306 -4.78 -5.60 -2.50
CA PRO A 306 -4.63 -7.03 -2.75
C PRO A 306 -3.60 -7.30 -3.85
N PRO A 307 -2.59 -8.16 -3.59
CA PRO A 307 -1.57 -8.50 -4.59
C PRO A 307 -2.22 -8.99 -5.88
N ARG A 308 -1.70 -8.56 -7.02
CA ARG A 308 -2.17 -8.94 -8.35
C ARG A 308 -3.58 -8.46 -8.72
N ALA A 309 -4.28 -7.71 -7.85
CA ALA A 309 -5.66 -7.29 -8.14
C ALA A 309 -5.78 -6.59 -9.51
N LEU A 310 -4.91 -5.62 -9.81
CA LEU A 310 -4.91 -4.92 -11.10
C LEU A 310 -4.49 -5.82 -12.26
N ALA A 311 -3.56 -6.75 -12.05
CA ALA A 311 -3.16 -7.72 -13.07
C ALA A 311 -4.25 -8.73 -13.38
N LEU A 312 -5.15 -8.97 -12.43
CA LEU A 312 -6.33 -9.83 -12.58
C LEU A 312 -7.57 -9.06 -13.06
N ASP A 313 -7.43 -7.78 -13.40
CA ASP A 313 -8.52 -6.87 -13.77
C ASP A 313 -9.64 -6.83 -12.71
N LEU A 314 -9.25 -6.85 -11.42
CA LEU A 314 -10.17 -6.64 -10.30
C LEU A 314 -10.28 -5.14 -9.97
N ASP A 315 -11.48 -4.72 -9.60
CA ASP A 315 -11.75 -3.40 -9.02
C ASP A 315 -12.67 -3.56 -7.81
N HIS A 316 -12.95 -2.52 -7.05
CA HIS A 316 -13.84 -2.56 -5.88
C HIS A 316 -15.22 -3.17 -6.21
N ALA A 317 -15.71 -2.93 -7.42
CA ALA A 317 -16.96 -3.49 -7.91
C ALA A 317 -16.99 -5.04 -7.89
N ASP A 318 -15.86 -5.71 -8.19
CA ASP A 318 -15.83 -7.19 -8.26
C ASP A 318 -16.05 -7.85 -6.90
N PHE A 319 -15.54 -7.24 -5.84
CA PHE A 319 -15.72 -7.75 -4.48
C PHE A 319 -17.18 -7.73 -4.06
N LEU A 320 -17.90 -6.66 -4.42
CA LEU A 320 -19.33 -6.54 -4.16
C LEU A 320 -20.14 -7.39 -5.14
N ALA A 321 -19.73 -7.51 -6.39
CA ALA A 321 -20.32 -8.39 -7.39
C ALA A 321 -20.28 -9.86 -6.98
N ALA A 322 -19.26 -10.28 -6.21
CA ALA A 322 -19.14 -11.64 -5.70
C ALA A 322 -20.31 -12.04 -4.77
N MET A 323 -21.04 -11.07 -4.20
CA MET A 323 -22.28 -11.31 -3.42
C MET A 323 -23.54 -11.35 -4.27
N ALA A 324 -23.51 -10.87 -5.51
CA ALA A 324 -24.73 -10.77 -6.32
C ALA A 324 -25.45 -12.14 -6.44
N PRO A 325 -26.79 -12.18 -6.34
CA PRO A 325 -27.73 -11.07 -6.32
C PRO A 325 -28.16 -10.58 -4.92
N LYS A 326 -27.38 -10.82 -3.86
CA LYS A 326 -27.72 -10.47 -2.48
C LYS A 326 -27.65 -8.95 -2.25
N PRO A 327 -28.43 -8.40 -1.29
CA PRO A 327 -28.49 -6.97 -1.02
C PRO A 327 -27.16 -6.33 -0.62
N VAL A 328 -26.76 -5.27 -1.33
CA VAL A 328 -25.58 -4.43 -1.03
C VAL A 328 -25.93 -2.96 -1.15
N ILE A 329 -25.60 -2.16 -0.13
CA ILE A 329 -25.64 -0.69 -0.21
C ILE A 329 -24.25 -0.12 -0.04
N ILE A 330 -23.84 0.76 -0.96
CA ILE A 330 -22.62 1.53 -0.87
C ILE A 330 -22.93 2.82 -0.09
N LEU A 331 -22.25 3.04 1.04
CA LEU A 331 -22.41 4.22 1.87
C LEU A 331 -21.23 5.18 1.63
N ALA A 332 -21.41 6.11 0.69
CA ALA A 332 -20.39 7.08 0.28
C ALA A 332 -20.61 8.46 0.91
N LYS A 333 -19.71 9.39 0.66
CA LYS A 333 -19.81 10.79 1.09
C LYS A 333 -19.25 11.74 0.04
N GLU A 334 -19.93 12.90 -0.13
CA GLU A 334 -19.53 13.96 -1.05
C GLU A 334 -18.20 14.64 -0.66
N ARG A 335 -17.87 14.64 0.65
CA ARG A 335 -16.70 15.34 1.21
C ARG A 335 -15.67 14.37 1.79
N ASP A 336 -15.60 13.15 1.23
CA ASP A 336 -14.61 12.16 1.59
C ASP A 336 -13.35 12.32 0.71
N TYR A 337 -12.22 11.81 1.19
CA TYR A 337 -11.02 11.65 0.37
C TYR A 337 -11.10 10.42 -0.55
N PHE A 338 -11.97 9.44 -0.26
CA PHE A 338 -12.36 8.43 -1.24
C PHE A 338 -13.30 9.06 -2.27
N ASP A 339 -12.85 9.14 -3.52
CA ASP A 339 -13.53 9.86 -4.58
C ASP A 339 -14.93 9.27 -4.85
N VAL A 340 -15.94 10.07 -4.58
CA VAL A 340 -17.35 9.68 -4.74
C VAL A 340 -17.71 9.32 -6.19
N ARG A 341 -17.01 9.89 -7.19
CA ARG A 341 -17.20 9.51 -8.60
C ARG A 341 -16.86 8.04 -8.83
N GLY A 342 -15.86 7.51 -8.11
CA GLY A 342 -15.55 6.08 -8.13
C GLY A 342 -16.63 5.22 -7.47
N SER A 343 -17.30 5.73 -6.44
CA SER A 343 -18.48 5.07 -5.86
C SER A 343 -19.64 4.99 -6.86
N GLU A 344 -19.89 6.07 -7.61
CA GLU A 344 -20.87 6.12 -8.70
C GLU A 344 -20.52 5.13 -9.81
N GLU A 345 -19.26 5.13 -10.28
CA GLU A 345 -18.78 4.18 -11.29
C GLU A 345 -18.97 2.73 -10.84
N THR A 346 -18.66 2.44 -9.58
CA THR A 346 -18.85 1.10 -8.97
C THR A 346 -20.32 0.73 -8.89
N TYR A 347 -21.19 1.65 -8.43
CA TYR A 347 -22.61 1.43 -8.36
C TYR A 347 -23.23 1.13 -9.75
N GLU A 348 -22.91 1.92 -10.78
CA GLU A 348 -23.45 1.69 -12.13
C GLU A 348 -22.98 0.34 -12.72
N ARG A 349 -21.75 -0.10 -12.43
CA ARG A 349 -21.27 -1.44 -12.81
C ARG A 349 -22.06 -2.54 -12.14
N LEU A 350 -22.31 -2.42 -10.83
CA LEU A 350 -23.10 -3.37 -10.05
C LEU A 350 -24.56 -3.35 -10.50
N ARG A 351 -25.17 -2.17 -10.68
CA ARG A 351 -26.55 -2.02 -11.13
C ARG A 351 -26.80 -2.76 -12.44
N ARG A 352 -25.87 -2.62 -13.41
CA ARG A 352 -25.94 -3.37 -14.67
C ARG A 352 -25.89 -4.88 -14.45
N LEU A 353 -25.00 -5.39 -13.60
CA LEU A 353 -24.90 -6.81 -13.27
C LEU A 353 -26.16 -7.32 -12.58
N TYR A 354 -26.65 -6.60 -11.58
CA TYR A 354 -27.84 -6.95 -10.81
C TYR A 354 -29.12 -6.96 -11.67
N ARG A 355 -29.22 -6.03 -12.63
CA ARG A 355 -30.32 -6.04 -13.61
C ARG A 355 -30.33 -7.32 -14.45
N LEU A 356 -29.18 -7.79 -14.91
CA LEU A 356 -29.08 -9.06 -15.64
C LEU A 356 -29.41 -10.29 -14.78
N LEU A 357 -29.30 -10.16 -13.45
CA LEU A 357 -29.65 -11.19 -12.47
C LEU A 357 -31.10 -11.09 -11.97
N ASP A 358 -31.95 -10.21 -12.53
CA ASP A 358 -33.32 -9.91 -12.10
C ASP A 358 -33.39 -9.42 -10.64
N ALA A 359 -32.38 -8.65 -10.17
CA ALA A 359 -32.22 -8.23 -8.78
C ALA A 359 -31.75 -6.77 -8.66
N GLU A 360 -32.10 -5.89 -9.61
CA GLU A 360 -31.62 -4.48 -9.66
C GLU A 360 -31.91 -3.74 -8.34
N ASP A 361 -33.01 -4.02 -7.67
CA ASP A 361 -33.38 -3.41 -6.39
C ASP A 361 -32.51 -3.86 -5.20
N ASN A 362 -31.62 -4.83 -5.38
CA ASN A 362 -30.70 -5.31 -4.34
C ASN A 362 -29.36 -4.60 -4.35
N VAL A 363 -29.20 -3.52 -5.10
CA VAL A 363 -28.02 -2.65 -5.04
C VAL A 363 -28.41 -1.19 -4.93
N ALA A 364 -27.79 -0.46 -4.01
CA ALA A 364 -28.06 0.97 -3.80
C ALA A 364 -26.78 1.74 -3.50
N LEU A 365 -26.82 3.07 -3.69
CA LEU A 365 -25.77 4.01 -3.33
C LEU A 365 -26.38 5.14 -2.52
N PHE A 366 -25.83 5.41 -1.34
CA PHE A 366 -26.22 6.51 -0.46
C PHE A 366 -25.09 7.48 -0.23
N TYR A 367 -25.38 8.79 -0.32
CA TYR A 367 -24.45 9.88 -0.03
C TYR A 367 -24.76 10.53 1.32
N GLY A 368 -23.90 10.32 2.29
CA GLY A 368 -23.96 11.01 3.57
C GLY A 368 -23.51 12.48 3.46
N PRO A 369 -24.06 13.41 4.26
CA PRO A 369 -23.85 14.85 4.12
C PRO A 369 -22.55 15.38 4.73
N THR A 370 -21.86 14.57 5.52
CA THR A 370 -20.66 14.97 6.27
C THR A 370 -19.36 14.55 5.58
N GLY A 371 -18.21 14.86 6.19
CA GLY A 371 -16.90 14.32 5.78
C GLY A 371 -16.74 12.84 6.13
N HIS A 372 -15.52 12.31 5.96
CA HIS A 372 -15.18 10.92 6.24
C HIS A 372 -15.65 10.45 7.62
N GLY A 373 -16.26 9.27 7.71
CA GLY A 373 -16.71 8.64 8.94
C GLY A 373 -18.12 8.04 8.86
N TYR A 374 -18.45 7.16 9.79
CA TYR A 374 -19.78 6.51 9.87
C TYR A 374 -20.77 7.43 10.59
N SER A 375 -21.24 8.47 9.89
CA SER A 375 -22.19 9.43 10.46
C SER A 375 -23.57 8.79 10.72
N GLN A 376 -24.39 9.46 11.50
CA GLN A 376 -25.75 8.99 11.85
C GLN A 376 -26.55 8.69 10.60
N GLU A 377 -26.54 9.58 9.59
CA GLU A 377 -27.31 9.39 8.35
C GLU A 377 -26.88 8.14 7.56
N ASN A 378 -25.56 7.86 7.54
CA ASN A 378 -25.07 6.61 6.92
C ASN A 378 -25.49 5.38 7.74
N ARG A 379 -25.52 5.47 9.08
CA ARG A 379 -26.01 4.38 9.92
C ARG A 379 -27.51 4.16 9.75
N GLU A 380 -28.31 5.21 9.69
CA GLU A 380 -29.77 5.14 9.46
C GLU A 380 -30.09 4.54 8.08
N ALA A 381 -29.32 4.91 7.04
CA ALA A 381 -29.42 4.28 5.73
C ALA A 381 -29.08 2.76 5.78
N MET A 382 -28.04 2.38 6.52
CA MET A 382 -27.69 0.97 6.74
C MET A 382 -28.80 0.23 7.50
N TYR A 383 -29.35 0.81 8.57
CA TYR A 383 -30.44 0.18 9.33
C TYR A 383 -31.66 -0.11 8.42
N SER A 384 -32.11 0.89 7.66
CA SER A 384 -33.22 0.74 6.75
C SER A 384 -32.97 -0.31 5.67
N TRP A 385 -31.72 -0.36 5.14
CA TRP A 385 -31.33 -1.36 4.16
C TRP A 385 -31.36 -2.78 4.73
N PHE A 386 -30.86 -2.97 5.94
CA PHE A 386 -30.85 -4.26 6.62
C PHE A 386 -32.27 -4.69 7.04
N ASN A 387 -33.10 -3.75 7.53
CA ASN A 387 -34.48 -4.01 7.86
C ASN A 387 -35.30 -4.48 6.63
N ARG A 388 -35.07 -3.82 5.48
CA ARG A 388 -35.66 -4.27 4.20
C ARG A 388 -35.20 -5.67 3.82
N ALA A 389 -33.89 -5.94 3.92
CA ALA A 389 -33.31 -7.24 3.53
C ALA A 389 -33.74 -8.39 4.43
N THR A 390 -34.02 -8.14 5.70
CA THR A 390 -34.37 -9.16 6.70
C THR A 390 -35.87 -9.23 6.99
N GLY A 391 -36.67 -8.25 6.54
CA GLY A 391 -38.07 -8.13 6.89
C GLY A 391 -38.32 -7.84 8.37
N THR A 392 -37.33 -7.27 9.10
CA THR A 392 -37.38 -7.07 10.55
C THR A 392 -38.29 -5.90 10.94
N SER A 393 -38.37 -4.86 10.12
CA SER A 393 -39.28 -3.71 10.31
C SER A 393 -39.92 -3.31 9.00
N ALA A 394 -41.15 -2.82 9.07
CA ALA A 394 -41.94 -2.33 7.94
C ALA A 394 -42.19 -0.81 8.05
N SER A 395 -41.15 -0.01 8.40
CA SER A 395 -41.28 1.44 8.31
C SER A 395 -41.36 1.88 6.85
N ASP A 396 -42.09 2.98 6.58
CA ASP A 396 -42.18 3.52 5.20
C ASP A 396 -40.82 3.87 4.61
N GLY A 397 -39.83 4.22 5.45
CA GLY A 397 -38.44 4.47 5.07
C GLY A 397 -37.69 3.25 4.58
N ASP A 398 -38.08 2.03 5.03
CA ASP A 398 -37.43 0.76 4.65
C ASP A 398 -37.82 0.30 3.23
N ARG A 399 -38.83 0.94 2.61
CA ARG A 399 -39.40 0.54 1.32
C ARG A 399 -38.91 1.38 0.13
N THR A 400 -38.27 2.51 0.36
CA THR A 400 -37.99 3.54 -0.66
C THR A 400 -36.55 3.63 -1.11
N PHE A 401 -35.82 2.49 -1.19
CA PHE A 401 -34.51 2.46 -1.84
C PHE A 401 -34.70 2.34 -3.36
N ASP A 402 -34.77 3.48 -4.04
CA ASP A 402 -34.73 3.55 -5.50
C ASP A 402 -33.39 4.08 -5.94
N GLY A 403 -32.45 3.17 -6.14
CA GLY A 403 -31.17 3.44 -6.77
C GLY A 403 -30.19 4.30 -5.98
N VAL A 404 -30.08 5.60 -6.34
CA VAL A 404 -29.13 6.55 -5.75
C VAL A 404 -29.87 7.50 -4.80
N LEU A 405 -29.46 7.51 -3.54
CA LEU A 405 -30.10 8.30 -2.50
C LEU A 405 -29.14 9.35 -1.91
N ARG A 406 -29.67 10.52 -1.63
CA ARG A 406 -28.99 11.58 -0.90
C ARG A 406 -29.73 11.86 0.40
N ALA A 407 -29.01 12.22 1.45
CA ALA A 407 -29.64 12.70 2.69
C ALA A 407 -30.37 14.02 2.40
N THR A 408 -31.69 13.92 2.14
CA THR A 408 -32.59 15.07 1.96
C THR A 408 -33.70 14.98 2.99
N ALA A 409 -34.38 16.09 3.26
CA ALA A 409 -35.52 16.12 4.19
C ALA A 409 -36.70 15.24 3.76
N GLU A 410 -36.72 14.78 2.51
CA GLU A 410 -37.78 13.96 1.92
C GLU A 410 -37.53 12.45 2.10
N VAL A 411 -36.26 12.03 2.31
CA VAL A 411 -35.89 10.62 2.54
C VAL A 411 -35.91 10.34 4.03
N LYS A 412 -36.86 9.53 4.47
CA LYS A 412 -36.99 9.09 5.87
C LYS A 412 -36.43 7.68 6.00
N PHE A 413 -35.31 7.57 6.67
CA PHE A 413 -34.73 6.28 7.11
C PHE A 413 -35.22 5.90 8.50
N THR A 414 -34.98 4.65 8.89
CA THR A 414 -35.14 4.20 10.28
C THR A 414 -34.28 5.05 11.18
N ALA A 415 -34.90 5.83 12.05
CA ALA A 415 -34.20 6.76 12.94
C ALA A 415 -33.28 6.02 13.92
N GLU A 416 -32.08 6.57 14.13
CA GLU A 416 -31.17 6.04 15.13
C GLU A 416 -31.74 6.34 16.55
N PRO A 417 -31.82 5.33 17.43
CA PRO A 417 -32.19 5.54 18.82
C PRO A 417 -31.10 6.32 19.56
N GLU A 418 -31.40 6.87 20.73
CA GLU A 418 -30.40 7.52 21.57
C GLU A 418 -29.24 6.56 21.89
N ILE A 419 -28.00 7.01 21.64
CA ILE A 419 -26.78 6.24 21.80
C ILE A 419 -26.06 6.69 23.07
N THR A 420 -25.68 5.72 23.91
CA THR A 420 -24.85 5.95 25.10
C THR A 420 -23.50 5.26 24.90
N VAL A 421 -22.41 6.05 24.80
CA VAL A 421 -21.08 5.49 24.58
C VAL A 421 -20.49 4.97 25.90
N GLU A 422 -20.05 3.72 25.89
CA GLU A 422 -19.35 3.09 27.01
C GLU A 422 -17.89 3.55 27.06
N LYS A 423 -17.29 3.50 28.24
CA LYS A 423 -15.85 3.65 28.41
C LYS A 423 -15.12 2.44 27.83
N ASP A 424 -13.92 2.64 27.35
CA ASP A 424 -13.11 1.58 26.74
C ASP A 424 -12.93 0.39 27.69
N GLU A 425 -12.61 0.67 28.98
CA GLU A 425 -12.38 -0.37 29.99
C GLU A 425 -13.62 -1.24 30.27
N THR A 426 -14.82 -0.70 30.04
CA THR A 426 -16.08 -1.45 30.16
C THR A 426 -16.19 -2.52 29.08
N LEU A 427 -15.60 -2.27 27.92
CA LEU A 427 -15.65 -3.12 26.74
C LEU A 427 -14.42 -4.03 26.58
N TRP A 428 -13.42 -3.88 27.43
CA TRP A 428 -12.24 -4.74 27.38
C TRP A 428 -12.57 -6.20 27.67
N CYS A 429 -11.96 -7.07 26.89
CA CYS A 429 -12.03 -8.51 27.07
C CYS A 429 -10.90 -9.03 27.97
N MET A 430 -9.79 -8.30 28.02
CA MET A 430 -8.59 -8.60 28.80
C MET A 430 -8.49 -7.64 29.99
N ALA A 431 -8.13 -8.15 31.15
CA ALA A 431 -8.02 -7.34 32.37
C ALA A 431 -7.02 -6.17 32.27
N GLN A 432 -6.00 -6.31 31.41
CA GLN A 432 -4.98 -5.29 31.17
C GLN A 432 -5.17 -4.58 29.81
N GLY A 433 -6.29 -4.82 29.11
CA GLY A 433 -6.61 -4.18 27.85
C GLY A 433 -5.73 -4.60 26.65
N GLN A 434 -4.93 -5.68 26.77
CA GLN A 434 -4.08 -6.20 25.70
C GLN A 434 -3.96 -7.71 25.72
N VAL A 435 -4.14 -8.35 24.56
CA VAL A 435 -3.96 -9.81 24.40
C VAL A 435 -2.54 -10.25 24.63
N ALA A 436 -1.56 -9.38 24.40
CA ALA A 436 -0.13 -9.63 24.64
C ALA A 436 0.19 -9.90 26.13
N ALA A 437 -0.71 -9.55 27.04
CA ALA A 437 -0.57 -9.90 28.47
C ALA A 437 -0.82 -11.39 28.77
N ALA A 438 -1.44 -12.14 27.84
CA ALA A 438 -1.73 -13.55 28.04
C ALA A 438 -0.55 -14.43 27.58
N GLU A 439 -0.30 -15.49 28.34
CA GLU A 439 0.70 -16.48 27.96
C GLU A 439 0.37 -17.17 26.63
N ASN A 440 1.38 -17.49 25.85
CA ASN A 440 1.27 -18.18 24.54
C ASN A 440 0.51 -17.40 23.45
N THR A 441 0.33 -16.10 23.60
CA THR A 441 -0.19 -15.26 22.54
C THR A 441 0.87 -15.10 21.46
N ARG A 442 0.47 -15.32 20.20
CA ARG A 442 1.31 -15.17 19.02
C ARG A 442 0.95 -13.86 18.29
N THR A 443 1.92 -13.33 17.58
CA THR A 443 1.78 -12.14 16.73
C THR A 443 1.87 -12.51 15.24
N VAL A 444 1.49 -11.60 14.35
CA VAL A 444 1.68 -11.75 12.89
C VAL A 444 3.15 -12.02 12.57
N PHE A 445 4.07 -11.37 13.30
CA PHE A 445 5.51 -11.57 13.15
C PHE A 445 5.93 -13.03 13.46
N ASP A 446 5.39 -13.64 14.51
CA ASP A 446 5.73 -15.03 14.86
C ASP A 446 5.40 -16.02 13.74
N PHE A 447 4.24 -15.83 13.09
CA PHE A 447 3.85 -16.66 11.94
C PHE A 447 4.74 -16.39 10.71
N THR A 448 5.08 -15.12 10.45
CA THR A 448 5.97 -14.75 9.35
C THR A 448 7.35 -15.36 9.51
N ARG A 449 7.93 -15.23 10.72
CA ARG A 449 9.21 -15.83 11.09
C ARG A 449 9.20 -17.36 10.96
N GLU A 450 8.15 -18.00 11.45
CA GLU A 450 8.00 -19.46 11.35
C GLU A 450 7.96 -19.93 9.90
N LYS A 451 7.19 -19.24 9.06
CA LYS A 451 7.07 -19.55 7.63
C LYS A 451 8.39 -19.31 6.88
N SER A 452 9.13 -18.26 7.22
CA SER A 452 10.49 -18.03 6.70
C SER A 452 11.41 -19.21 6.99
N LYS A 453 11.44 -19.68 8.24
CA LYS A 453 12.24 -20.85 8.66
C LYS A 453 11.83 -22.14 7.98
N GLN A 454 10.52 -22.35 7.76
CA GLN A 454 10.01 -23.48 6.99
C GLN A 454 10.53 -23.44 5.55
N PHE A 455 10.47 -22.31 4.88
CA PHE A 455 11.02 -22.14 3.54
C PHE A 455 12.54 -22.34 3.50
N ALA A 456 13.28 -21.79 4.46
CA ALA A 456 14.72 -21.98 4.55
C ALA A 456 15.12 -23.45 4.69
N SER A 457 14.37 -24.24 5.47
CA SER A 457 14.62 -25.67 5.66
C SER A 457 14.25 -26.51 4.43
N ALA A 458 13.25 -26.10 3.65
CA ALA A 458 12.80 -26.80 2.44
C ALA A 458 13.60 -26.41 1.18
N ARG A 459 14.18 -25.19 1.18
CA ARG A 459 14.87 -24.62 0.02
C ARG A 459 16.26 -25.19 -0.16
N GLN A 460 16.59 -25.58 -1.37
CA GLN A 460 17.96 -25.91 -1.77
C GLN A 460 18.58 -24.68 -2.45
N GLY A 461 19.85 -24.39 -2.16
CA GLY A 461 20.57 -23.28 -2.78
C GLY A 461 20.58 -23.41 -4.31
N LEU A 462 20.13 -22.35 -5.01
CA LEU A 462 20.05 -22.30 -6.44
C LEU A 462 21.32 -21.72 -7.06
N ARG A 463 21.68 -22.21 -8.27
CA ARG A 463 22.83 -21.72 -9.06
C ARG A 463 22.50 -21.73 -10.55
N GLY A 464 23.27 -20.93 -11.31
CA GLY A 464 23.26 -20.93 -12.77
C GLY A 464 21.86 -20.67 -13.36
N ALA A 465 21.47 -21.47 -14.34
CA ALA A 465 20.21 -21.28 -15.04
C ALA A 465 18.97 -21.37 -14.13
N LYS A 466 19.01 -22.23 -13.09
CA LYS A 466 17.89 -22.35 -12.15
C LYS A 466 17.71 -21.09 -11.30
N LEU A 467 18.81 -20.47 -10.84
CA LEU A 467 18.76 -19.21 -10.13
C LEU A 467 18.27 -18.08 -11.03
N ARG A 468 18.79 -17.98 -12.27
CA ARG A 468 18.35 -16.97 -13.24
C ARG A 468 16.85 -17.11 -13.55
N GLN A 469 16.33 -18.33 -13.66
CA GLN A 469 14.89 -18.55 -13.85
C GLN A 469 14.09 -18.09 -12.62
N ALA A 470 14.50 -18.48 -11.42
CA ALA A 470 13.83 -18.06 -10.19
C ALA A 470 13.84 -16.53 -10.02
N VAL A 471 14.96 -15.86 -10.29
CA VAL A 471 15.07 -14.39 -10.31
C VAL A 471 14.12 -13.80 -11.34
N THR A 472 14.07 -14.35 -12.57
CA THR A 472 13.14 -13.88 -13.61
C THR A 472 11.68 -13.96 -13.15
N ASP A 473 11.30 -15.08 -12.53
CA ASP A 473 9.92 -15.35 -12.13
C ASP A 473 9.49 -14.49 -10.94
N VAL A 474 10.36 -14.30 -9.94
CA VAL A 474 10.07 -13.51 -8.74
C VAL A 474 10.07 -12.01 -9.06
N LEU A 475 11.04 -11.52 -9.82
CA LEU A 475 11.11 -10.12 -10.22
C LEU A 475 10.15 -9.77 -11.37
N LYS A 476 9.50 -10.77 -11.97
CA LYS A 476 8.62 -10.60 -13.14
C LYS A 476 9.33 -9.92 -14.32
N LEU A 477 10.58 -10.28 -14.55
CA LEU A 477 11.36 -9.72 -15.65
C LEU A 477 10.80 -10.18 -17.00
N PRO A 478 10.68 -9.28 -18.00
CA PRO A 478 10.28 -9.66 -19.34
C PRO A 478 11.24 -10.70 -19.95
N LYS A 479 10.70 -11.79 -20.52
CA LYS A 479 11.50 -12.83 -21.20
C LYS A 479 12.26 -12.29 -22.39
N ASN A 480 11.70 -11.30 -23.08
CA ASN A 480 12.34 -10.59 -24.17
C ASN A 480 12.49 -9.10 -23.76
N ARG A 481 13.72 -8.62 -23.73
CA ARG A 481 14.03 -7.22 -23.41
C ARG A 481 13.83 -6.25 -24.58
N GLY A 482 13.52 -6.78 -25.78
CA GLY A 482 13.46 -5.98 -27.01
C GLY A 482 14.83 -5.72 -27.64
N GLY A 483 14.86 -4.84 -28.64
CA GLY A 483 16.10 -4.39 -29.29
C GLY A 483 16.92 -3.44 -28.42
N VAL A 484 17.95 -2.82 -29.01
CA VAL A 484 18.71 -1.73 -28.39
C VAL A 484 17.75 -0.62 -27.95
N PRO A 485 17.80 -0.16 -26.70
CA PRO A 485 16.93 0.92 -26.24
C PRO A 485 17.27 2.23 -26.97
N ASP A 486 16.23 3.02 -27.28
CA ASP A 486 16.45 4.39 -27.73
C ASP A 486 16.99 5.25 -26.60
N TYR A 487 17.73 6.30 -26.95
CA TYR A 487 18.30 7.20 -25.97
C TYR A 487 18.42 8.61 -26.52
N ARG A 488 18.47 9.58 -25.60
CA ARG A 488 18.71 10.98 -25.93
C ARG A 488 19.93 11.48 -25.16
N ASN A 489 20.75 12.30 -25.81
CA ASN A 489 21.67 13.17 -25.10
C ASN A 489 20.84 14.28 -24.48
N TRP A 490 20.65 14.23 -23.16
CA TRP A 490 19.74 15.12 -22.48
C TRP A 490 20.39 16.45 -22.16
N ARG A 491 21.51 16.42 -21.47
CA ARG A 491 22.21 17.63 -21.08
C ARG A 491 23.70 17.46 -20.85
N TYR A 492 24.40 18.50 -21.18
CA TYR A 492 25.72 18.78 -20.65
C TYR A 492 25.56 19.48 -19.29
N LEU A 493 26.26 18.98 -18.26
CA LEU A 493 26.28 19.49 -16.92
C LEU A 493 27.64 20.07 -16.61
N GLY A 494 27.67 21.35 -16.30
CA GLY A 494 28.88 22.06 -15.89
C GLY A 494 29.36 21.66 -14.48
N SER A 495 30.18 22.48 -13.89
CA SER A 495 30.73 22.25 -12.57
C SER A 495 29.67 22.16 -11.49
N ARG A 496 29.40 20.93 -11.03
CA ARG A 496 28.51 20.61 -9.89
C ARG A 496 29.25 19.90 -8.76
N GLY A 497 30.60 19.99 -8.72
CA GLY A 497 31.40 19.31 -7.69
C GLY A 497 31.72 17.84 -8.02
N TYR A 498 31.42 17.37 -9.22
CA TYR A 498 31.75 16.01 -9.65
C TYR A 498 33.27 15.74 -9.67
N PRO A 499 33.71 14.47 -9.61
CA PRO A 499 35.13 14.11 -9.70
C PRO A 499 35.81 14.56 -10.99
N THR A 500 35.06 14.81 -12.06
CA THR A 500 35.55 15.34 -13.33
C THR A 500 34.98 16.74 -13.59
N LYS A 501 35.65 17.50 -14.48
CA LYS A 501 35.25 18.86 -14.80
C LYS A 501 33.80 18.96 -15.31
N HIS A 502 33.32 17.91 -15.96
CA HIS A 502 32.02 17.88 -16.65
C HIS A 502 31.31 16.53 -16.46
N ALA A 503 30.03 16.52 -16.67
CA ALA A 503 29.24 15.32 -16.90
C ALA A 503 28.27 15.54 -18.08
N VAL A 504 27.93 14.47 -18.77
CA VAL A 504 26.88 14.45 -19.79
C VAL A 504 25.81 13.50 -19.33
N SER A 505 24.55 13.96 -19.27
CA SER A 505 23.43 13.09 -18.94
C SER A 505 22.71 12.60 -20.20
N TYR A 506 22.38 11.32 -20.20
CA TYR A 506 21.59 10.63 -21.21
C TYR A 506 20.29 10.15 -20.58
N THR A 507 19.22 10.12 -21.37
CA THR A 507 17.98 9.42 -20.97
C THR A 507 17.87 8.19 -21.83
N VAL A 508 17.82 7.01 -21.21
CA VAL A 508 17.69 5.71 -21.87
C VAL A 508 16.27 5.24 -21.66
N GLU A 509 15.50 5.07 -22.75
CA GLU A 509 14.13 4.57 -22.67
C GLU A 509 14.13 3.08 -22.35
N THR A 510 13.74 2.74 -21.14
CA THR A 510 13.74 1.36 -20.63
C THR A 510 12.42 0.65 -20.92
N GLU A 511 11.32 1.38 -20.82
CA GLU A 511 9.96 0.98 -21.22
C GLU A 511 9.25 2.21 -21.81
N PRO A 512 8.14 2.03 -22.58
CA PRO A 512 7.37 3.15 -23.11
C PRO A 512 6.95 4.14 -22.00
N GLY A 513 7.53 5.35 -22.03
CA GLY A 513 7.29 6.41 -21.06
C GLY A 513 8.12 6.32 -19.77
N ILE A 514 9.06 5.39 -19.65
CA ILE A 514 10.04 5.32 -18.56
C ILE A 514 11.46 5.47 -19.10
N GLN A 515 12.22 6.34 -18.49
CA GLN A 515 13.60 6.63 -18.83
C GLN A 515 14.49 6.45 -17.61
N ALA A 516 15.56 5.68 -17.74
CA ALA A 516 16.68 5.73 -16.80
C ALA A 516 17.57 6.91 -17.14
N ILE A 517 18.02 7.65 -16.14
CA ILE A 517 18.88 8.81 -16.34
C ILE A 517 20.33 8.40 -16.07
N VAL A 518 21.19 8.52 -17.09
CA VAL A 518 22.56 8.05 -17.02
C VAL A 518 23.51 9.22 -17.17
N TYR A 519 24.33 9.45 -16.16
CA TYR A 519 25.42 10.43 -16.16
C TYR A 519 26.70 9.77 -16.64
N ARG A 520 27.39 10.38 -17.58
CA ARG A 520 28.77 10.02 -17.94
C ARG A 520 29.71 11.10 -17.46
N LEU A 521 30.64 10.74 -16.59
CA LEU A 521 31.73 11.63 -16.16
C LEU A 521 32.73 11.84 -17.31
N THR A 522 33.21 13.08 -17.52
CA THR A 522 34.10 13.42 -18.62
C THR A 522 34.92 14.69 -18.36
N THR A 523 36.06 14.76 -18.97
CA THR A 523 36.90 15.97 -18.99
C THR A 523 36.61 16.89 -20.18
N GLU A 524 35.92 16.37 -21.20
CA GLU A 524 35.59 17.05 -22.45
C GLU A 524 34.09 17.21 -22.62
N VAL A 525 33.68 18.19 -23.41
CA VAL A 525 32.24 18.43 -23.71
C VAL A 525 31.83 17.57 -24.89
N TRP A 526 30.76 16.75 -24.67
CA TRP A 526 30.17 15.93 -25.69
C TRP A 526 28.70 16.32 -25.89
N HIS A 527 28.28 16.43 -27.15
CA HIS A 527 26.93 16.87 -27.51
C HIS A 527 26.09 15.81 -28.20
N SER A 528 26.60 14.56 -28.33
CA SER A 528 25.88 13.47 -28.97
C SER A 528 26.16 12.14 -28.27
N ARG A 529 26.29 11.06 -29.01
CA ARG A 529 26.54 9.72 -28.44
C ARG A 529 27.85 9.67 -27.61
N PRO A 530 27.93 8.77 -26.62
CA PRO A 530 29.17 8.53 -25.89
C PRO A 530 30.30 8.09 -26.85
N PRO A 531 31.52 8.53 -26.63
CA PRO A 531 32.67 8.05 -27.41
C PRO A 531 32.90 6.56 -27.13
N ARG A 532 33.30 5.82 -28.17
CA ARG A 532 33.67 4.41 -28.07
C ARG A 532 35.13 4.29 -27.63
N THR A 533 35.36 4.23 -26.33
CA THR A 533 36.72 4.29 -25.72
C THR A 533 37.21 2.91 -25.27
N GLY A 534 36.62 1.81 -25.67
CA GLY A 534 37.02 0.46 -25.26
C GLY A 534 35.81 -0.35 -24.76
N GLN A 535 36.06 -1.61 -24.42
CA GLN A 535 34.99 -2.52 -23.97
C GLN A 535 34.68 -2.34 -22.47
N ARG A 536 35.70 -2.01 -21.66
CA ARG A 536 35.57 -1.83 -20.22
C ARG A 536 34.86 -0.52 -19.90
N ALA A 537 33.91 -0.55 -18.95
CA ALA A 537 33.27 0.61 -18.37
C ALA A 537 32.79 0.31 -16.94
N ILE A 538 32.67 1.36 -16.14
CA ILE A 538 32.09 1.31 -14.79
C ILE A 538 30.66 1.85 -14.88
N LEU A 539 29.69 1.10 -14.36
CA LEU A 539 28.31 1.55 -14.17
C LEU A 539 27.98 1.58 -12.68
N TYR A 540 27.78 2.77 -12.14
CA TYR A 540 27.31 2.97 -10.77
C TYR A 540 25.79 3.07 -10.73
N VAL A 541 25.12 2.27 -9.89
CA VAL A 541 23.68 2.31 -9.64
C VAL A 541 23.46 3.00 -8.30
N SER A 542 22.81 4.15 -8.35
CA SER A 542 22.65 5.04 -7.20
C SER A 542 21.69 4.50 -6.16
N HIS A 543 21.89 4.90 -4.92
CA HIS A 543 20.98 4.69 -3.82
C HIS A 543 19.74 5.61 -3.94
N LEU A 544 19.97 6.93 -3.95
CA LEU A 544 18.93 7.96 -4.00
C LEU A 544 19.05 8.91 -5.19
N SER A 545 20.26 9.32 -5.57
CA SER A 545 20.48 10.29 -6.64
C SER A 545 21.90 10.19 -7.19
N SER A 546 22.03 9.97 -8.50
CA SER A 546 23.33 10.02 -9.17
C SER A 546 23.97 11.40 -9.08
N ASP A 547 23.20 12.48 -9.22
CA ASP A 547 23.71 13.84 -9.14
C ASP A 547 24.36 14.14 -7.78
N ASP A 548 23.72 13.68 -6.71
CA ASP A 548 24.18 13.90 -5.34
C ASP A 548 25.38 12.99 -5.02
N GLU A 549 25.22 11.69 -5.26
CA GLU A 549 26.24 10.68 -4.95
C GLU A 549 27.52 10.86 -5.79
N LEU A 550 27.44 11.35 -7.02
CA LEU A 550 28.62 11.72 -7.80
C LEU A 550 29.46 12.84 -7.17
N ARG A 551 28.85 13.67 -6.33
CA ARG A 551 29.56 14.71 -5.57
C ARG A 551 30.24 14.16 -4.32
N ASP A 552 29.48 13.36 -3.55
CA ASP A 552 29.77 13.13 -2.14
C ASP A 552 30.15 11.69 -1.79
N GLU A 553 29.80 10.68 -2.64
CA GLU A 553 30.09 9.27 -2.35
C GLU A 553 31.56 8.92 -2.63
N PRO A 554 32.35 8.57 -1.59
CA PRO A 554 33.77 8.27 -1.74
C PRO A 554 34.06 7.07 -2.64
N LEU A 555 33.17 6.03 -2.63
CA LEU A 555 33.33 4.83 -3.44
C LEU A 555 33.53 5.13 -4.92
N ILE A 556 32.86 6.17 -5.44
CA ILE A 556 33.00 6.57 -6.85
C ILE A 556 34.45 6.99 -7.17
N ARG A 557 35.03 7.80 -6.29
CA ARG A 557 36.44 8.24 -6.45
C ARG A 557 37.43 7.08 -6.28
N GLU A 558 37.16 6.17 -5.34
CA GLU A 558 37.98 4.98 -5.11
C GLU A 558 38.00 4.08 -6.34
N VAL A 559 36.81 3.79 -6.92
CA VAL A 559 36.73 2.97 -8.14
C VAL A 559 37.35 3.66 -9.35
N MET A 560 37.22 4.99 -9.49
CA MET A 560 37.88 5.76 -10.54
C MET A 560 39.40 5.71 -10.41
N GLN A 561 39.93 5.74 -9.19
CA GLN A 561 41.38 5.64 -8.94
C GLN A 561 41.91 4.23 -9.23
N ALA A 562 41.12 3.21 -8.93
CA ALA A 562 41.46 1.80 -9.22
C ALA A 562 41.42 1.47 -10.71
N GLU A 563 40.54 2.14 -11.48
CA GLU A 563 40.36 1.91 -12.93
C GLU A 563 40.40 3.25 -13.71
N PRO A 564 41.57 3.94 -13.78
CA PRO A 564 41.64 5.31 -14.30
C PRO A 564 41.35 5.46 -15.79
N ASP A 565 41.48 4.36 -16.56
CA ASP A 565 41.25 4.36 -18.02
C ASP A 565 39.81 3.96 -18.37
N SER A 566 38.98 3.57 -17.38
CA SER A 566 37.60 3.12 -17.59
C SER A 566 36.65 4.31 -17.55
N PRO A 567 35.76 4.50 -18.55
CA PRO A 567 34.72 5.51 -18.48
C PRO A 567 33.73 5.17 -17.39
N VAL A 568 33.31 6.19 -16.62
CA VAL A 568 32.39 6.06 -15.49
C VAL A 568 31.03 6.60 -15.89
N PHE A 569 30.01 5.76 -15.68
CA PHE A 569 28.60 6.07 -15.80
C PHE A 569 27.94 5.91 -14.43
N ALA A 570 26.95 6.77 -14.11
CA ALA A 570 26.09 6.63 -12.95
C ALA A 570 24.63 6.63 -13.42
N CYS A 571 23.78 5.84 -12.78
CA CYS A 571 22.42 5.61 -13.25
C CYS A 571 21.39 5.84 -12.14
N ASP A 572 20.43 6.76 -12.39
CA ASP A 572 19.16 6.82 -11.68
C ASP A 572 18.17 5.90 -12.39
N VAL A 573 17.75 4.86 -11.71
CA VAL A 573 16.59 4.05 -12.12
C VAL A 573 15.29 4.78 -11.79
N ARG A 574 14.15 4.30 -12.30
CA ARG A 574 12.84 4.93 -12.01
C ARG A 574 12.60 5.17 -10.52
N GLY A 575 12.06 6.33 -10.16
CA GLY A 575 11.62 6.67 -8.81
C GLY A 575 12.71 7.13 -7.86
N ILE A 576 13.91 7.39 -8.37
CA ILE A 576 15.01 8.04 -7.62
C ILE A 576 15.64 9.14 -8.46
N GLY A 577 16.44 9.99 -7.81
CA GLY A 577 17.21 11.05 -8.44
C GLY A 577 16.32 11.94 -9.32
N GLU A 578 16.66 12.03 -10.61
CA GLU A 578 15.95 12.92 -11.53
C GLU A 578 14.52 12.50 -11.87
N SER A 579 14.10 11.33 -11.46
CA SER A 579 12.73 10.82 -11.60
C SER A 579 12.04 10.55 -10.25
N LEU A 580 12.57 11.12 -9.16
CA LEU A 580 11.93 11.06 -7.87
C LEU A 580 10.53 11.69 -7.96
N PRO A 581 9.45 10.94 -7.69
CA PRO A 581 8.10 11.48 -7.83
C PRO A 581 7.83 12.64 -6.87
N ASP A 582 7.10 13.65 -7.33
CA ASP A 582 6.64 14.79 -6.53
C ASP A 582 5.29 14.56 -5.84
N THR A 583 4.81 13.32 -5.83
CA THR A 583 3.51 12.87 -5.32
C THR A 583 3.67 12.23 -3.93
N CYS A 584 2.58 12.16 -3.17
CA CYS A 584 2.52 11.37 -1.93
C CYS A 584 3.71 11.61 -0.99
N ASN A 585 3.94 12.86 -0.58
CA ASN A 585 4.99 13.19 0.38
C ASN A 585 6.41 12.86 -0.16
N PRO A 586 6.93 13.61 -1.12
CA PRO A 586 8.21 13.35 -1.79
C PRO A 586 9.39 13.17 -0.81
N GLY A 587 10.28 12.23 -1.10
CA GLY A 587 11.45 11.95 -0.28
C GLY A 587 11.18 11.13 1.00
N SER A 588 9.95 10.72 1.23
CA SER A 588 9.57 9.92 2.39
C SER A 588 9.62 8.41 2.09
N PHE A 589 10.80 7.83 2.09
CA PHE A 589 10.99 6.41 1.78
C PHE A 589 10.50 5.47 2.89
N HIS A 590 10.65 5.88 4.14
CA HIS A 590 10.27 5.09 5.32
C HIS A 590 8.96 5.55 5.96
N SER A 591 8.36 6.63 5.45
CA SER A 591 7.12 7.15 6.01
C SER A 591 5.93 6.32 5.53
N PRO A 592 4.97 6.02 6.39
CA PRO A 592 3.65 5.56 5.96
C PRO A 592 3.11 6.51 4.90
N TYR A 593 2.60 5.94 3.78
CA TYR A 593 2.05 6.72 2.67
C TYR A 593 3.06 7.63 1.94
N GLY A 594 4.37 7.37 2.07
CA GLY A 594 5.39 8.05 1.26
C GLY A 594 5.30 7.65 -0.21
N ASN A 595 5.94 8.45 -1.08
CA ASN A 595 5.90 8.21 -2.53
C ASN A 595 6.49 6.86 -2.95
N ASP A 596 7.58 6.42 -2.31
CA ASP A 596 8.20 5.12 -2.63
C ASP A 596 7.28 3.95 -2.28
N TYR A 597 6.64 3.98 -1.10
CA TYR A 597 5.62 3.01 -0.71
C TYR A 597 4.45 2.98 -1.70
N PHE A 598 3.96 4.15 -2.13
CA PHE A 598 2.82 4.26 -3.03
C PHE A 598 3.03 3.50 -4.34
N TYR A 599 4.19 3.65 -4.98
CA TYR A 599 4.48 2.93 -6.23
C TYR A 599 4.86 1.47 -5.98
N ALA A 600 5.52 1.16 -4.87
CA ALA A 600 5.85 -0.21 -4.51
C ALA A 600 4.59 -1.06 -4.30
N ILE A 601 3.60 -0.57 -3.55
CA ILE A 601 2.37 -1.33 -3.29
C ILE A 601 1.52 -1.51 -4.56
N HIS A 602 1.38 -0.47 -5.40
CA HIS A 602 0.69 -0.58 -6.69
C HIS A 602 1.42 -1.52 -7.68
N SER A 603 2.75 -1.60 -7.59
CA SER A 603 3.56 -2.57 -8.34
C SER A 603 3.18 -4.01 -8.02
N LEU A 604 2.90 -4.31 -6.73
CA LEU A 604 2.44 -5.64 -6.31
C LEU A 604 1.03 -5.93 -6.83
N MET A 605 0.14 -4.94 -6.86
CA MET A 605 -1.19 -5.07 -7.45
C MET A 605 -1.13 -5.34 -8.97
N LEU A 606 -0.13 -4.79 -9.66
CA LEU A 606 0.13 -5.02 -11.09
C LEU A 606 0.89 -6.32 -11.39
N ASP A 607 1.24 -7.14 -10.38
CA ASP A 607 2.12 -8.33 -10.50
C ASP A 607 3.48 -8.00 -11.12
N ARG A 608 4.01 -6.80 -10.86
CA ARG A 608 5.27 -6.28 -11.39
C ARG A 608 6.09 -5.62 -10.26
N PRO A 609 6.75 -6.39 -9.38
CA PRO A 609 7.46 -5.84 -8.21
C PRO A 609 8.35 -4.65 -8.56
N TYR A 610 8.34 -3.60 -7.74
CA TYR A 610 9.02 -2.34 -8.07
C TYR A 610 10.54 -2.53 -8.21
N LEU A 611 11.14 -3.37 -7.36
CA LEU A 611 12.56 -3.75 -7.49
C LEU A 611 12.82 -4.51 -8.82
N GLY A 612 11.88 -5.31 -9.28
CA GLY A 612 11.98 -5.96 -10.60
C GLY A 612 12.00 -4.94 -11.74
N GLN A 613 11.15 -3.92 -11.66
CA GLN A 613 11.12 -2.82 -12.63
C GLN A 613 12.43 -2.00 -12.59
N LYS A 614 12.95 -1.67 -11.40
CA LYS A 614 14.24 -0.99 -11.23
C LYS A 614 15.41 -1.85 -11.76
N THR A 615 15.38 -3.16 -11.51
CA THR A 615 16.36 -4.11 -12.09
C THR A 615 16.30 -4.11 -13.62
N PHE A 616 15.11 -4.07 -14.19
CA PHE A 616 14.93 -4.01 -15.64
C PHE A 616 15.53 -2.72 -16.22
N ASP A 617 15.39 -1.58 -15.54
CA ASP A 617 16.03 -0.33 -15.95
C ASP A 617 17.57 -0.49 -16.05
N VAL A 618 18.19 -1.12 -15.04
CA VAL A 618 19.64 -1.38 -15.07
C VAL A 618 20.00 -2.30 -16.25
N LEU A 619 19.21 -3.35 -16.50
CA LEU A 619 19.44 -4.26 -17.63
C LEU A 619 19.35 -3.54 -18.98
N ARG A 620 18.42 -2.60 -19.14
CA ARG A 620 18.29 -1.80 -20.36
C ARG A 620 19.45 -0.81 -20.53
N VAL A 621 19.94 -0.25 -19.43
CA VAL A 621 21.17 0.58 -19.48
C VAL A 621 22.38 -0.24 -19.88
N LEU A 622 22.51 -1.50 -19.43
CA LEU A 622 23.55 -2.42 -19.87
C LEU A 622 23.43 -2.73 -21.38
N ASP A 623 22.22 -2.97 -21.90
CA ASP A 623 21.97 -3.18 -23.34
C ASP A 623 22.38 -1.92 -24.15
N TRP A 624 22.09 -0.72 -23.65
CA TRP A 624 22.53 0.53 -24.27
C TRP A 624 24.04 0.68 -24.25
N LEU A 625 24.72 0.41 -23.13
CA LEU A 625 26.19 0.48 -23.02
C LEU A 625 26.87 -0.48 -24.01
N ALA A 626 26.33 -1.70 -24.18
CA ALA A 626 26.81 -2.64 -25.18
C ALA A 626 26.69 -2.09 -26.61
N SER A 627 25.60 -1.40 -26.92
CA SER A 627 25.36 -0.80 -28.25
C SER A 627 26.36 0.30 -28.61
N VAL A 628 26.94 0.96 -27.60
CA VAL A 628 27.98 1.97 -27.76
C VAL A 628 29.39 1.41 -27.55
N GLY A 629 29.54 0.09 -27.38
CA GLY A 629 30.81 -0.64 -27.41
C GLY A 629 31.31 -1.13 -26.05
N HIS A 630 30.59 -0.86 -24.95
CA HIS A 630 30.99 -1.31 -23.60
C HIS A 630 30.33 -2.63 -23.26
N THR A 631 31.10 -3.73 -23.31
CA THR A 631 30.64 -5.12 -23.10
C THR A 631 31.31 -5.81 -21.91
N ASP A 632 32.26 -5.17 -21.28
CA ASP A 632 32.95 -5.57 -20.05
C ASP A 632 32.61 -4.55 -18.98
N ILE A 633 31.67 -4.86 -18.10
CA ILE A 633 31.14 -3.90 -17.12
C ILE A 633 31.59 -4.26 -15.71
N HIS A 634 32.19 -3.28 -15.02
CA HIS A 634 32.25 -3.24 -13.58
C HIS A 634 30.97 -2.56 -13.05
N LEU A 635 30.06 -3.36 -12.51
CA LEU A 635 28.80 -2.86 -11.94
C LEU A 635 29.02 -2.52 -10.46
N VAL A 636 28.74 -1.29 -10.09
CA VAL A 636 28.87 -0.80 -8.71
C VAL A 636 27.50 -0.38 -8.22
N GLY A 637 27.10 -0.81 -7.02
CA GLY A 637 25.81 -0.42 -6.45
C GLY A 637 25.93 -0.05 -4.97
N ARG A 638 25.14 0.94 -4.53
CA ARG A 638 25.07 1.36 -3.14
C ARG A 638 23.63 1.27 -2.62
N GLY A 639 23.47 0.82 -1.36
CA GLY A 639 22.19 0.80 -0.66
C GLY A 639 21.09 0.09 -1.43
N TRP A 640 20.00 0.78 -1.76
CA TRP A 640 18.90 0.19 -2.54
C TRP A 640 19.28 -0.09 -4.00
N GLY A 641 20.18 0.73 -4.58
CA GLY A 641 20.76 0.49 -5.90
C GLY A 641 21.58 -0.80 -5.95
N ALA A 642 22.18 -1.20 -4.82
CA ALA A 642 22.91 -2.46 -4.73
C ALA A 642 22.02 -3.69 -4.96
N LEU A 643 20.74 -3.65 -4.58
CA LEU A 643 19.79 -4.76 -4.85
C LEU A 643 19.49 -4.89 -6.35
N ALA A 644 19.17 -3.77 -7.02
CA ALA A 644 18.94 -3.77 -8.46
C ALA A 644 20.20 -4.21 -9.23
N ALA A 645 21.40 -3.75 -8.79
CA ALA A 645 22.69 -4.17 -9.33
C ALA A 645 22.94 -5.67 -9.13
N THR A 646 22.63 -6.23 -7.95
CA THR A 646 22.76 -7.67 -7.64
C THR A 646 21.99 -8.50 -8.64
N PHE A 647 20.70 -8.22 -8.82
CA PHE A 647 19.86 -8.98 -9.75
C PHE A 647 20.24 -8.75 -11.20
N ALA A 648 20.59 -7.52 -11.60
CA ALA A 648 21.07 -7.25 -12.94
C ALA A 648 22.39 -8.00 -13.24
N ALA A 649 23.30 -8.10 -12.27
CA ALA A 649 24.53 -8.88 -12.43
C ALA A 649 24.29 -10.38 -12.56
N VAL A 650 23.31 -10.95 -11.83
CA VAL A 650 22.90 -12.36 -12.01
C VAL A 650 22.37 -12.59 -13.42
N MET A 651 21.65 -11.61 -13.98
CA MET A 651 20.92 -11.73 -15.25
C MET A 651 21.73 -11.30 -16.49
N SER A 652 22.90 -10.67 -16.36
CA SER A 652 23.68 -10.15 -17.48
C SER A 652 25.10 -10.70 -17.51
N ASP A 653 25.49 -11.29 -18.64
CA ASP A 653 26.85 -11.77 -18.87
C ASP A 653 27.85 -10.66 -19.22
N GLN A 654 27.38 -9.41 -19.44
CA GLN A 654 28.23 -8.23 -19.63
C GLN A 654 28.93 -7.80 -18.34
N VAL A 655 28.31 -8.08 -17.17
CA VAL A 655 28.90 -7.78 -15.87
C VAL A 655 29.99 -8.81 -15.57
N LYS A 656 31.24 -8.33 -15.50
CA LYS A 656 32.43 -9.14 -15.20
C LYS A 656 32.96 -8.93 -13.79
N GLN A 657 32.63 -7.79 -13.20
CA GLN A 657 32.98 -7.43 -11.82
C GLN A 657 31.80 -6.72 -11.18
N ILE A 658 31.63 -6.93 -9.88
CA ILE A 658 30.55 -6.27 -9.12
C ILE A 658 31.06 -5.82 -7.75
N THR A 659 30.79 -4.57 -7.39
CA THR A 659 31.04 -4.00 -6.06
C THR A 659 29.73 -3.52 -5.45
N LEU A 660 29.40 -4.00 -4.25
CA LEU A 660 28.18 -3.67 -3.55
C LEU A 660 28.50 -3.05 -2.18
N LYS A 661 28.09 -1.80 -1.97
CA LYS A 661 28.25 -1.10 -0.69
C LYS A 661 26.88 -0.96 0.01
N ASN A 662 26.85 -1.16 1.32
CA ASN A 662 25.63 -1.10 2.15
C ASN A 662 24.48 -1.98 1.62
N SER A 663 24.80 -3.12 0.99
CA SER A 663 23.79 -4.04 0.45
C SER A 663 23.14 -4.86 1.56
N LEU A 664 21.83 -5.16 1.42
CA LEU A 664 21.12 -6.10 2.28
C LEU A 664 21.80 -7.46 2.27
N THR A 665 21.92 -8.09 3.45
CA THR A 665 22.55 -9.41 3.61
C THR A 665 21.61 -10.54 3.19
N SER A 666 20.32 -10.48 3.58
CA SER A 666 19.34 -11.56 3.41
C SER A 666 17.92 -11.04 3.58
N TYR A 667 16.98 -11.52 2.77
CA TYR A 667 15.55 -11.31 2.97
C TYR A 667 15.01 -12.10 4.16
N ALA A 668 15.60 -13.28 4.44
CA ALA A 668 15.23 -14.08 5.62
C ALA A 668 15.53 -13.30 6.90
N GLU A 669 16.62 -12.55 6.96
CA GLU A 669 16.93 -11.69 8.11
C GLU A 669 15.85 -10.64 8.36
N ILE A 670 15.28 -10.02 7.30
CA ILE A 670 14.12 -9.12 7.44
C ILE A 670 12.91 -9.88 7.96
N ALA A 671 12.57 -11.04 7.38
CA ALA A 671 11.38 -11.82 7.76
C ALA A 671 11.47 -12.40 9.19
N GLU A 672 12.68 -12.51 9.76
CA GLU A 672 12.96 -13.11 11.06
C GLU A 672 13.36 -12.10 12.14
N SER A 673 13.47 -10.81 11.79
CA SER A 673 13.68 -9.70 12.73
C SER A 673 12.37 -9.03 13.08
N GLU A 674 12.11 -8.79 14.37
CA GLU A 674 10.92 -8.04 14.82
C GLU A 674 10.91 -6.61 14.26
N TYR A 675 12.10 -6.03 14.09
CA TYR A 675 12.30 -4.70 13.52
C TYR A 675 13.16 -4.77 12.27
N TYR A 676 12.79 -3.99 11.28
CA TYR A 676 13.56 -3.82 10.06
C TYR A 676 13.38 -2.40 9.52
N ASN A 677 14.35 -1.96 8.73
CA ASN A 677 14.39 -0.59 8.20
C ASN A 677 14.62 -0.57 6.67
N TRP A 678 14.10 -1.57 5.96
CA TRP A 678 14.14 -1.62 4.50
C TRP A 678 12.76 -1.31 3.92
N PRO A 679 12.64 -0.36 2.97
CA PRO A 679 11.35 0.04 2.42
C PRO A 679 10.73 -1.05 1.54
N LEU A 680 9.39 -1.01 1.38
CA LEU A 680 8.64 -1.98 0.57
C LEU A 680 9.17 -2.09 -0.87
N SER A 681 9.68 -1.00 -1.44
CA SER A 681 10.25 -0.97 -2.79
C SER A 681 11.47 -1.88 -3.00
N THR A 682 12.09 -2.33 -1.91
CA THR A 682 13.23 -3.25 -1.91
C THR A 682 12.83 -4.70 -1.65
N LEU A 683 11.58 -4.95 -1.26
CA LEU A 683 11.08 -6.28 -0.92
C LEU A 683 10.47 -6.97 -2.14
N LEU A 684 10.58 -8.30 -2.18
CA LEU A 684 10.08 -9.12 -3.27
C LEU A 684 9.01 -10.10 -2.77
N PRO A 685 7.84 -10.16 -3.43
CA PRO A 685 6.78 -11.05 -2.98
C PRO A 685 7.18 -12.52 -3.10
N ASN A 686 6.96 -13.27 -2.03
CA ASN A 686 7.19 -14.71 -1.94
C ASN A 686 8.63 -15.16 -2.28
N VAL A 687 9.61 -14.25 -2.17
CA VAL A 687 11.00 -14.52 -2.56
C VAL A 687 11.59 -15.70 -1.77
N LEU A 688 11.25 -15.80 -0.47
CA LEU A 688 11.81 -16.81 0.43
C LEU A 688 11.36 -18.24 0.10
N ALA A 689 10.27 -18.42 -0.62
CA ALA A 689 9.88 -19.72 -1.17
C ALA A 689 10.78 -20.18 -2.34
N HIS A 690 11.52 -19.26 -2.97
CA HIS A 690 12.29 -19.54 -4.18
C HIS A 690 13.80 -19.44 -3.98
N PHE A 691 14.31 -18.34 -3.45
CA PHE A 691 15.72 -18.10 -3.17
C PHE A 691 15.88 -17.00 -2.11
N ASP A 692 17.14 -16.75 -1.70
CA ASP A 692 17.50 -15.59 -0.90
C ASP A 692 18.78 -14.93 -1.45
N LEU A 693 19.12 -13.74 -1.00
CA LEU A 693 20.29 -12.96 -1.49
C LEU A 693 21.62 -13.73 -1.37
N PRO A 694 21.89 -14.53 -0.33
CA PRO A 694 23.07 -15.38 -0.28
C PRO A 694 23.24 -16.32 -1.49
N ASP A 695 22.14 -16.77 -2.11
CA ASP A 695 22.21 -17.56 -3.35
C ASP A 695 22.75 -16.71 -4.51
N CYS A 696 22.28 -15.46 -4.62
CA CYS A 696 22.77 -14.52 -5.62
C CYS A 696 24.25 -14.17 -5.41
N PHE A 697 24.65 -13.89 -4.15
CA PHE A 697 26.05 -13.57 -3.84
C PHE A 697 26.99 -14.71 -4.16
N ALA A 698 26.59 -15.94 -3.87
CA ALA A 698 27.42 -17.12 -4.19
C ALA A 698 27.57 -17.35 -5.70
N GLU A 699 26.55 -17.04 -6.51
CA GLU A 699 26.66 -17.02 -7.98
C GLU A 699 27.59 -15.91 -8.48
N LEU A 700 27.51 -14.73 -7.87
CA LEU A 700 28.29 -13.55 -8.25
C LEU A 700 29.75 -13.61 -7.84
N ASN A 701 30.17 -14.53 -6.99
CA ASN A 701 31.60 -14.79 -6.69
C ASN A 701 32.39 -15.09 -7.98
N ALA A 702 31.78 -15.74 -8.95
CA ALA A 702 32.40 -15.98 -10.27
C ALA A 702 32.60 -14.67 -11.09
N LYS A 703 32.01 -13.57 -10.67
CA LYS A 703 32.12 -12.22 -11.26
C LYS A 703 32.91 -11.25 -10.35
N ASN A 704 33.87 -11.74 -9.60
CA ASN A 704 34.69 -10.94 -8.70
C ASN A 704 33.83 -10.03 -7.78
N LEU A 705 32.90 -10.62 -7.06
CA LEU A 705 32.04 -9.89 -6.12
C LEU A 705 32.87 -9.30 -4.97
N HIS A 706 32.77 -8.00 -4.79
CA HIS A 706 33.30 -7.27 -3.65
C HIS A 706 32.14 -6.64 -2.86
N ARG A 707 32.04 -6.93 -1.55
CA ARG A 707 30.99 -6.41 -0.66
C ARG A 707 31.63 -5.53 0.42
N ILE A 708 31.09 -4.31 0.57
CA ILE A 708 31.57 -3.29 1.52
C ILE A 708 30.41 -2.96 2.45
N ASP A 709 30.64 -3.02 3.76
CA ASP A 709 29.70 -2.59 4.80
C ASP A 709 28.27 -3.13 4.59
N SER A 710 28.13 -4.45 4.33
CA SER A 710 26.82 -5.08 4.16
C SER A 710 25.92 -4.85 5.38
N ARG A 711 24.63 -4.63 5.14
CA ARG A 711 23.66 -4.21 6.13
C ARG A 711 22.66 -5.33 6.44
N GLY A 712 22.35 -5.53 7.72
CA GLY A 712 21.30 -6.43 8.17
C GLY A 712 19.91 -5.80 8.10
N ALA A 713 18.92 -6.49 8.68
CA ALA A 713 17.53 -6.08 8.66
C ALA A 713 17.28 -4.69 9.29
N GLU A 714 17.89 -4.41 10.44
CA GLU A 714 17.64 -3.19 11.21
C GLU A 714 18.38 -1.94 10.70
N ALA A 715 19.43 -2.16 9.93
CA ALA A 715 20.20 -1.06 9.35
C ALA A 715 19.48 -0.52 8.11
N SER A 716 19.33 0.82 8.02
CA SER A 716 18.91 1.44 6.76
C SER A 716 19.98 1.20 5.67
N GLY A 717 19.56 1.17 4.42
CA GLY A 717 20.50 1.14 3.30
C GLY A 717 21.31 2.44 3.14
N GLU A 718 21.09 3.43 4.03
CA GLU A 718 21.75 4.75 4.05
C GLU A 718 23.19 4.72 4.53
#